data_da1600fc0b99a8130d788cb7572eb957
#
_entry.id   da1600fc0b99a8130d788cb7572eb957
#
_cell.length_a   1.000
_cell.length_b   1.000
_cell.length_c   1.000
_cell.angle_alpha   90.00
_cell.angle_beta   90.00
_cell.angle_gamma   90.00
#
_symmetry.space_group_name_H-M   'P 1'
#
loop_
_entity.id
_entity.type
_entity.pdbx_description
1 polymer ?
#
loop_
_entity_poly.entity_id
_entity_poly.type
_entity_poly.pdbx_seq_one_letter_code
_entity_poly.pdbx_strand_id
1 'polypeptide(L)'
;MGSIRAKRALRIGVDVGGTNTDAVLLDLDAVHQPNRGVLAWHKTPTTSPNVTDGIETAVGNVLKQAGNHVSEISCLIVGTTHFLNAVIERDVHRLSKVAVIRLSRSYTRDIPPFSDFPPVLADLLHGYHGYVDGGLHIDGAQEAPINEEQVLKECEAIEKLGIKAVVISGIFSPIDQHFHQENRVRDIIQKRLSNVDVVCSSEVSNIGLLERENASILNASILGFARRTIRGFRAAMKRLKLDCTLFISQNDGTVLDSVSAAKLPIKTFSSGPTNSMRGAAYLGLGQLGLQGEERTSTIVIDVGGTTTDCGVLLPSGFPRAASAYVSVAGVTMNFPMPHLESIGLGGGSIIRERGMDVSIGPDSVGYQLTTRSRVFGGETCTATDVAVAGGLAVGDPKLVSDIQPEMIQRVRARTKKMLERVIDRLKLTPAPLPVLLVGGGSVICPLELEGVSQVVVPKFHSVANAVGAAISRVCGSLDAIYSIADMSLSEVMEDAKAQAIAKAMKGGADSSTVTVVEIDTLPIPYVSGQIRVLVKAVGDLSLDYVADSKTVSEEEDEPDEVSTEQVKNLSLSSKEEITSGKFDFDGYRPLVRRNAETGVQEWIVSETDLEWLSVGCYILGCAGGGSPKAEFLKLRDQIRAGCTVRIIDSSSLQEDALIYWGGMMGSPAVSIERLNSSECITAVADLMEYLGHKTFDAVMGLEIGGANGLEPLLIGSSHAFNRPVIDADWMGRAYPTYWQTTIAVYESGQLTPCSIASGDGKTIIMTKSPDDEIVDRALRASCSEMGSRVGMAARPTTTGRVRSYGVINTLSLSWRIGRTVARAQQESTIHTIAEQIIDEVGGPTTAKILFRGKIVAVERRVFKGHSYGEITIAQTDEDEEEQSHERAAVAEGGVVKIPFKNENIYAKHIADDGTETYLATVPDLISVLDTQSGCALGVPEFRYGLLVTVLGITCSPRWSDTERGLQYGGPEAFGYSIDYRPLGVFVEPKSVVLEYAGATACSE
;
A
#
# COMPACT_ATOMS: atom_id res chain seq x y z
N MET A 1 -60.10 -4.17 11.20
CA MET A 1 -58.73 -4.32 11.69
C MET A 1 -57.99 -5.25 10.73
N GLY A 2 -57.34 -4.68 9.70
CA GLY A 2 -56.49 -5.45 8.81
C GLY A 2 -55.21 -5.83 9.56
N SER A 3 -54.88 -7.11 9.58
CA SER A 3 -53.62 -7.59 10.14
C SER A 3 -52.50 -6.92 9.34
N ILE A 4 -51.68 -6.10 9.99
CA ILE A 4 -50.41 -5.66 9.44
C ILE A 4 -49.59 -6.94 9.31
N ARG A 5 -49.52 -7.50 8.07
CA ARG A 5 -48.57 -8.56 7.75
C ARG A 5 -47.19 -7.98 7.96
N ALA A 6 -46.43 -8.54 8.87
CA ALA A 6 -45.01 -8.21 9.01
C ALA A 6 -44.37 -8.30 7.60
N LYS A 7 -43.74 -7.23 7.18
CA LYS A 7 -42.99 -7.22 5.88
C LYS A 7 -41.97 -8.34 5.93
N ARG A 8 -42.04 -9.28 4.98
CA ARG A 8 -41.03 -10.31 4.81
C ARG A 8 -39.69 -9.66 4.45
N ALA A 9 -38.61 -10.15 5.03
CA ALA A 9 -37.28 -9.61 4.79
C ALA A 9 -36.66 -10.15 3.47
N LEU A 10 -37.40 -10.00 2.34
CA LEU A 10 -36.90 -10.39 1.03
C LEU A 10 -35.91 -9.35 0.51
N ARG A 11 -34.73 -9.81 0.07
CA ARG A 11 -33.68 -8.96 -0.49
C ARG A 11 -33.23 -9.47 -1.86
N ILE A 12 -32.97 -8.54 -2.77
CA ILE A 12 -32.31 -8.85 -4.04
C ILE A 12 -30.86 -8.44 -3.93
N GLY A 13 -29.94 -9.39 -4.13
CA GLY A 13 -28.52 -9.12 -4.33
C GLY A 13 -28.16 -9.25 -5.80
N VAL A 14 -27.40 -8.31 -6.31
CA VAL A 14 -26.86 -8.31 -7.67
C VAL A 14 -25.36 -8.07 -7.58
N ASP A 15 -24.58 -8.82 -8.36
CA ASP A 15 -23.16 -8.54 -8.56
C ASP A 15 -22.86 -8.37 -10.05
N VAL A 16 -22.29 -7.21 -10.40
CA VAL A 16 -21.93 -6.85 -11.78
C VAL A 16 -20.43 -7.04 -11.96
N GLY A 17 -20.05 -8.23 -12.39
CA GLY A 17 -18.66 -8.54 -12.72
C GLY A 17 -18.27 -8.14 -14.14
N GLY A 18 -17.00 -8.29 -14.48
CA GLY A 18 -16.50 -8.01 -15.84
C GLY A 18 -17.03 -8.97 -16.93
N THR A 19 -17.43 -10.19 -16.55
CA THR A 19 -17.90 -11.22 -17.47
C THR A 19 -19.39 -11.50 -17.34
N ASN A 20 -19.91 -11.60 -16.13
CA ASN A 20 -21.31 -11.95 -15.86
C ASN A 20 -21.91 -11.00 -14.82
N THR A 21 -23.23 -10.83 -14.94
CA THR A 21 -24.09 -10.20 -13.93
C THR A 21 -24.92 -11.28 -13.28
N ASP A 22 -24.75 -11.42 -11.97
CA ASP A 22 -25.41 -12.43 -11.13
C ASP A 22 -26.49 -11.76 -10.28
N ALA A 23 -27.66 -12.39 -10.16
CA ALA A 23 -28.74 -11.93 -9.29
C ALA A 23 -29.32 -13.06 -8.44
N VAL A 24 -29.71 -12.75 -7.21
CA VAL A 24 -30.36 -13.67 -6.29
C VAL A 24 -31.50 -12.99 -5.54
N LEU A 25 -32.59 -13.71 -5.32
CA LEU A 25 -33.64 -13.35 -4.35
C LEU A 25 -33.46 -14.21 -3.10
N LEU A 26 -33.29 -13.54 -1.97
CA LEU A 26 -32.99 -14.15 -0.68
C LEU A 26 -34.07 -13.83 0.36
N ASP A 27 -34.55 -14.84 1.08
CA ASP A 27 -35.40 -14.72 2.25
C ASP A 27 -34.55 -14.95 3.51
N LEU A 28 -34.25 -13.89 4.24
CA LEU A 28 -33.41 -13.97 5.45
C LEU A 28 -34.06 -14.74 6.61
N ASP A 29 -35.40 -14.82 6.63
CA ASP A 29 -36.11 -15.57 7.67
C ASP A 29 -36.00 -17.09 7.43
N ALA A 30 -35.64 -17.49 6.21
CA ALA A 30 -35.53 -18.88 5.81
C ALA A 30 -34.07 -19.42 5.82
N VAL A 31 -33.15 -18.78 6.53
CA VAL A 31 -31.71 -19.14 6.60
C VAL A 31 -31.47 -20.56 7.09
N HIS A 32 -32.38 -21.11 7.93
CA HIS A 32 -32.28 -22.47 8.47
C HIS A 32 -32.73 -23.57 7.51
N GLN A 33 -33.32 -23.20 6.36
CA GLN A 33 -33.74 -24.16 5.35
C GLN A 33 -32.54 -24.71 4.53
N PRO A 34 -32.68 -25.88 3.88
CA PRO A 34 -31.59 -26.50 3.09
C PRO A 34 -31.08 -25.62 1.92
N ASN A 35 -31.90 -24.70 1.42
CA ASN A 35 -31.56 -23.71 0.39
C ASN A 35 -30.99 -22.41 0.97
N ARG A 36 -30.79 -22.31 2.29
CA ARG A 36 -30.27 -21.13 3.00
C ARG A 36 -31.05 -19.84 2.66
N GLY A 37 -32.36 -19.95 2.39
CA GLY A 37 -33.19 -18.83 2.02
C GLY A 37 -33.09 -18.37 0.56
N VAL A 38 -32.31 -19.00 -0.29
CA VAL A 38 -32.22 -18.69 -1.72
C VAL A 38 -33.50 -19.16 -2.39
N LEU A 39 -34.35 -18.23 -2.84
CA LEU A 39 -35.63 -18.50 -3.50
C LEU A 39 -35.47 -18.65 -5.02
N ALA A 40 -34.68 -17.78 -5.65
CA ALA A 40 -34.39 -17.80 -7.07
C ALA A 40 -33.00 -17.17 -7.32
N TRP A 41 -32.36 -17.55 -8.44
CA TRP A 41 -31.12 -16.95 -8.90
C TRP A 41 -31.02 -16.99 -10.43
N HIS A 42 -30.25 -16.05 -11.00
CA HIS A 42 -29.99 -16.00 -12.44
C HIS A 42 -28.61 -15.41 -12.70
N LYS A 43 -27.96 -15.92 -13.75
CA LYS A 43 -26.67 -15.42 -14.27
C LYS A 43 -26.85 -15.06 -15.73
N THR A 44 -26.39 -13.87 -16.12
CA THR A 44 -26.42 -13.37 -17.52
C THR A 44 -25.07 -12.73 -17.86
N PRO A 45 -24.66 -12.74 -19.14
CA PRO A 45 -23.47 -11.97 -19.55
C PRO A 45 -23.62 -10.49 -19.18
N THR A 46 -22.53 -9.88 -18.73
CA THR A 46 -22.51 -8.42 -18.46
C THR A 46 -22.63 -7.67 -19.78
N THR A 47 -23.54 -6.71 -19.83
CA THR A 47 -23.78 -5.89 -21.02
C THR A 47 -22.83 -4.69 -21.04
N SER A 48 -22.30 -4.36 -22.24
CA SER A 48 -21.44 -3.20 -22.48
C SER A 48 -21.98 -2.45 -23.71
N PRO A 49 -22.01 -1.12 -23.72
CA PRO A 49 -21.48 -0.19 -22.70
C PRO A 49 -22.40 0.02 -21.49
N ASN A 50 -23.66 -0.41 -21.53
CA ASN A 50 -24.65 -0.17 -20.50
C ASN A 50 -24.85 -1.40 -19.60
N VAL A 51 -24.25 -1.40 -18.42
CA VAL A 51 -24.39 -2.49 -17.44
C VAL A 51 -25.80 -2.63 -16.86
N THR A 52 -26.63 -1.59 -17.00
CA THR A 52 -28.00 -1.55 -16.45
C THR A 52 -28.92 -2.57 -17.11
N ASP A 53 -28.70 -2.86 -18.40
CA ASP A 53 -29.53 -3.82 -19.17
C ASP A 53 -29.29 -5.26 -18.68
N GLY A 54 -28.06 -5.59 -18.31
CA GLY A 54 -27.72 -6.87 -17.68
C GLY A 54 -28.39 -7.03 -16.32
N ILE A 55 -28.40 -5.97 -15.49
CA ILE A 55 -29.08 -5.97 -14.18
C ILE A 55 -30.59 -6.17 -14.37
N GLU A 56 -31.21 -5.43 -15.30
CA GLU A 56 -32.66 -5.53 -15.57
C GLU A 56 -33.00 -6.96 -16.01
N THR A 57 -32.20 -7.56 -16.88
CA THR A 57 -32.38 -8.94 -17.35
C THR A 57 -32.22 -9.95 -16.21
N ALA A 58 -31.16 -9.85 -15.41
CA ALA A 58 -30.90 -10.78 -14.33
C ALA A 58 -31.99 -10.70 -13.25
N VAL A 59 -32.32 -9.51 -12.78
CA VAL A 59 -33.36 -9.28 -11.75
C VAL A 59 -34.74 -9.66 -12.27
N GLY A 60 -35.06 -9.28 -13.51
CA GLY A 60 -36.35 -9.63 -14.14
C GLY A 60 -36.58 -11.14 -14.22
N ASN A 61 -35.54 -11.93 -14.54
CA ASN A 61 -35.59 -13.39 -14.55
C ASN A 61 -35.73 -14.00 -13.15
N VAL A 62 -35.02 -13.45 -12.15
CA VAL A 62 -35.15 -13.86 -10.74
C VAL A 62 -36.59 -13.62 -10.23
N LEU A 63 -37.17 -12.46 -10.53
CA LEU A 63 -38.57 -12.13 -10.16
C LEU A 63 -39.58 -13.07 -10.80
N LYS A 64 -39.40 -13.42 -12.06
CA LYS A 64 -40.26 -14.39 -12.78
C LYS A 64 -40.18 -15.77 -12.15
N GLN A 65 -38.95 -16.26 -11.83
CA GLN A 65 -38.77 -17.57 -11.20
C GLN A 65 -39.41 -17.65 -9.80
N ALA A 66 -39.35 -16.56 -9.05
CA ALA A 66 -39.89 -16.49 -7.69
C ALA A 66 -41.38 -16.24 -7.59
N GLY A 67 -42.13 -16.08 -8.72
CA GLY A 67 -43.57 -15.83 -8.73
C GLY A 67 -43.97 -14.38 -8.44
N ASN A 68 -43.15 -13.41 -8.82
CA ASN A 68 -43.40 -11.97 -8.77
C ASN A 68 -43.74 -11.39 -7.39
N HIS A 69 -42.94 -11.70 -6.35
CA HIS A 69 -43.07 -11.11 -5.00
C HIS A 69 -42.57 -9.65 -4.89
N VAL A 70 -42.82 -8.82 -5.90
CA VAL A 70 -42.27 -7.45 -6.01
C VAL A 70 -42.59 -6.58 -4.81
N SER A 71 -43.82 -6.69 -4.27
CA SER A 71 -44.26 -5.88 -3.10
C SER A 71 -43.66 -6.32 -1.76
N GLU A 72 -43.00 -7.48 -1.70
CA GLU A 72 -42.41 -8.02 -0.48
C GLU A 72 -40.90 -7.72 -0.38
N ILE A 73 -40.29 -7.15 -1.44
CA ILE A 73 -38.88 -6.86 -1.52
C ILE A 73 -38.57 -5.59 -0.69
N SER A 74 -37.66 -5.73 0.27
CA SER A 74 -37.26 -4.64 1.15
C SER A 74 -36.15 -3.77 0.55
N CYS A 75 -35.20 -4.36 -0.18
CA CYS A 75 -34.11 -3.62 -0.82
C CYS A 75 -33.50 -4.37 -2.00
N LEU A 76 -32.85 -3.60 -2.88
CA LEU A 76 -31.96 -4.05 -3.91
C LEU A 76 -30.53 -3.66 -3.55
N ILE A 77 -29.59 -4.59 -3.54
CA ILE A 77 -28.18 -4.35 -3.22
C ILE A 77 -27.34 -4.72 -4.44
N VAL A 78 -26.54 -3.77 -4.94
CA VAL A 78 -25.70 -3.95 -6.13
C VAL A 78 -24.23 -3.90 -5.74
N GLY A 79 -23.50 -4.97 -6.02
CA GLY A 79 -22.03 -5.01 -6.06
C GLY A 79 -21.55 -4.69 -7.47
N THR A 80 -20.50 -3.90 -7.60
CA THR A 80 -19.92 -3.58 -8.91
C THR A 80 -18.46 -3.17 -8.81
N THR A 81 -17.63 -3.66 -9.72
CA THR A 81 -16.24 -3.22 -9.95
C THR A 81 -16.12 -2.19 -11.07
N HIS A 82 -17.26 -1.70 -11.59
CA HIS A 82 -17.32 -0.86 -12.79
C HIS A 82 -16.55 0.47 -12.63
N PHE A 83 -16.55 1.04 -11.42
CA PHE A 83 -15.82 2.27 -11.11
C PHE A 83 -14.31 2.05 -11.08
N LEU A 84 -13.86 0.93 -10.53
CA LEU A 84 -12.45 0.53 -10.55
C LEU A 84 -11.95 0.34 -11.99
N ASN A 85 -12.72 -0.33 -12.83
CA ASN A 85 -12.36 -0.59 -14.22
C ASN A 85 -12.15 0.72 -15.00
N ALA A 86 -12.96 1.75 -14.77
CA ALA A 86 -12.78 3.05 -15.42
C ALA A 86 -11.39 3.66 -15.13
N VAL A 87 -10.87 3.48 -13.91
CA VAL A 87 -9.53 3.94 -13.50
C VAL A 87 -8.44 3.09 -14.15
N ILE A 88 -8.57 1.74 -14.10
CA ILE A 88 -7.60 0.81 -14.67
C ILE A 88 -7.49 0.97 -16.19
N GLU A 89 -8.64 1.11 -16.86
CA GLU A 89 -8.74 1.31 -18.32
C GLU A 89 -8.34 2.73 -18.76
N ARG A 90 -8.16 3.67 -17.79
CA ARG A 90 -7.87 5.09 -18.06
C ARG A 90 -8.88 5.72 -19.02
N ASP A 91 -10.16 5.44 -18.79
CA ASP A 91 -11.24 5.83 -19.71
C ASP A 91 -11.51 7.34 -19.64
N VAL A 92 -11.09 8.06 -20.66
CA VAL A 92 -11.24 9.53 -20.78
C VAL A 92 -12.69 10.03 -20.76
N HIS A 93 -13.70 9.19 -21.07
CA HIS A 93 -15.11 9.54 -21.05
C HIS A 93 -15.75 9.32 -19.68
N ARG A 94 -15.14 8.51 -18.84
CA ARG A 94 -15.62 8.18 -17.50
C ARG A 94 -14.89 8.93 -16.40
N LEU A 95 -13.67 9.40 -16.67
CA LEU A 95 -12.82 10.12 -15.72
C LEU A 95 -12.88 11.62 -15.97
N SER A 96 -12.84 12.41 -14.90
CA SER A 96 -12.86 13.88 -14.94
C SER A 96 -11.57 14.45 -14.39
N LYS A 97 -11.16 15.62 -14.89
CA LYS A 97 -10.07 16.41 -14.31
C LYS A 97 -10.44 16.91 -12.91
N VAL A 98 -9.46 16.92 -12.02
CA VAL A 98 -9.63 17.25 -10.61
C VAL A 98 -8.73 18.44 -10.26
N ALA A 99 -9.28 19.38 -9.49
CA ALA A 99 -8.51 20.40 -8.79
C ALA A 99 -8.24 19.96 -7.35
N VAL A 100 -7.04 20.21 -6.82
CA VAL A 100 -6.68 19.90 -5.44
C VAL A 100 -6.32 21.19 -4.70
N ILE A 101 -6.94 21.43 -3.55
CA ILE A 101 -6.59 22.51 -2.64
C ILE A 101 -6.01 21.91 -1.38
N ARG A 102 -4.72 22.16 -1.13
CA ARG A 102 -4.04 21.74 0.09
C ARG A 102 -4.12 22.80 1.17
N LEU A 103 -4.45 22.38 2.39
CA LEU A 103 -4.50 23.23 3.56
C LEU A 103 -3.21 23.04 4.36
N SER A 104 -2.27 23.97 4.20
CA SER A 104 -1.01 24.07 4.94
C SER A 104 -0.34 25.41 4.69
N ARG A 105 0.23 25.99 5.74
CA ARG A 105 1.04 27.23 5.63
C ARG A 105 2.48 26.90 5.30
N SER A 106 3.11 26.00 6.04
CA SER A 106 4.57 25.80 6.06
C SER A 106 5.02 24.51 5.41
N TYR A 107 4.15 23.49 5.35
CA TYR A 107 4.52 22.13 4.92
C TYR A 107 3.92 21.75 3.55
N THR A 108 4.35 20.60 3.00
CA THR A 108 3.74 19.92 1.86
C THR A 108 3.79 20.61 0.50
N ARG A 109 4.33 21.83 0.41
CA ARG A 109 4.33 22.61 -0.84
C ARG A 109 5.36 22.12 -1.85
N ASP A 110 6.41 21.46 -1.38
CA ASP A 110 7.53 20.98 -2.20
C ASP A 110 7.26 19.65 -2.89
N ILE A 111 6.18 18.96 -2.53
CA ILE A 111 5.69 17.73 -3.18
C ILE A 111 4.26 18.01 -3.64
N PRO A 112 4.04 18.50 -4.86
CA PRO A 112 2.72 18.88 -5.35
C PRO A 112 1.75 17.69 -5.38
N PRO A 113 0.42 17.94 -5.35
CA PRO A 113 -0.56 16.93 -5.70
C PRO A 113 -0.25 16.26 -7.05
N PHE A 114 -0.60 14.99 -7.20
CA PHE A 114 -0.31 14.13 -8.36
C PHE A 114 1.14 13.70 -8.54
N SER A 115 2.11 14.17 -7.74
CA SER A 115 3.50 13.73 -7.86
C SER A 115 3.66 12.21 -7.75
N ASP A 116 2.82 11.51 -7.00
CA ASP A 116 2.83 10.05 -6.82
C ASP A 116 2.04 9.27 -7.90
N PHE A 117 1.48 9.96 -8.89
CA PHE A 117 0.72 9.30 -9.95
C PHE A 117 1.60 8.85 -11.11
N PRO A 118 1.30 7.70 -11.76
CA PRO A 118 1.89 7.38 -13.05
C PRO A 118 1.65 8.51 -14.05
N PRO A 119 2.64 8.89 -14.88
CA PRO A 119 2.56 10.07 -15.74
C PRO A 119 1.30 10.15 -16.59
N VAL A 120 0.91 9.06 -17.24
CA VAL A 120 -0.29 8.99 -18.11
C VAL A 120 -1.57 9.28 -17.32
N LEU A 121 -1.66 8.78 -16.09
CA LEU A 121 -2.84 9.00 -15.25
C LEU A 121 -2.83 10.41 -14.65
N ALA A 122 -1.65 10.94 -14.30
CA ALA A 122 -1.48 12.32 -13.87
C ALA A 122 -1.96 13.30 -14.95
N ASP A 123 -1.53 13.15 -16.20
CA ASP A 123 -1.94 14.00 -17.32
C ASP A 123 -3.46 13.98 -17.57
N LEU A 124 -4.06 12.82 -17.37
CA LEU A 124 -5.51 12.65 -17.52
C LEU A 124 -6.30 13.37 -16.42
N LEU A 125 -5.85 13.25 -15.17
CA LEU A 125 -6.62 13.67 -13.99
C LEU A 125 -6.24 15.05 -13.48
N HIS A 126 -5.01 15.51 -13.68
CA HIS A 126 -4.55 16.81 -13.18
C HIS A 126 -5.24 17.96 -13.91
N GLY A 127 -6.10 18.67 -13.20
CA GLY A 127 -6.73 19.89 -13.68
C GLY A 127 -6.08 21.14 -13.12
N TYR A 128 -5.85 21.17 -11.81
CA TYR A 128 -5.28 22.30 -11.06
C TYR A 128 -4.80 21.86 -9.68
N HIS A 129 -3.88 22.57 -9.09
CA HIS A 129 -3.62 22.48 -7.66
C HIS A 129 -3.28 23.85 -7.07
N GLY A 130 -3.69 24.08 -5.82
CA GLY A 130 -3.46 25.31 -5.10
C GLY A 130 -3.23 25.06 -3.61
N TYR A 131 -2.80 26.10 -2.91
CA TYR A 131 -2.46 26.03 -1.50
C TYR A 131 -3.12 27.18 -0.74
N VAL A 132 -3.73 26.83 0.41
CA VAL A 132 -4.40 27.74 1.31
C VAL A 132 -3.78 27.58 2.71
N ASP A 133 -3.58 28.68 3.43
CA ASP A 133 -3.19 28.63 4.83
C ASP A 133 -4.23 27.86 5.65
N GLY A 134 -3.76 26.96 6.47
CA GLY A 134 -4.56 26.00 7.25
C GLY A 134 -3.68 24.90 7.79
N GLY A 135 -4.24 23.73 8.05
CA GLY A 135 -3.55 22.57 8.57
C GLY A 135 -3.55 22.49 10.09
N LEU A 136 -3.23 21.32 10.61
CA LEU A 136 -3.11 21.02 12.03
C LEU A 136 -1.74 20.43 12.36
N HIS A 137 -1.39 20.45 13.64
CA HIS A 137 -0.32 19.63 14.23
C HIS A 137 -0.89 18.30 14.72
N ILE A 138 -0.02 17.36 15.06
CA ILE A 138 -0.40 16.03 15.53
C ILE A 138 -1.19 16.05 16.85
N ASP A 139 -1.06 17.09 17.65
CA ASP A 139 -1.80 17.34 18.88
C ASP A 139 -3.19 17.96 18.64
N GLY A 140 -3.57 18.18 17.40
CA GLY A 140 -4.83 18.82 17.00
C GLY A 140 -4.81 20.35 17.06
N ALA A 141 -3.72 20.99 17.45
CA ALA A 141 -3.58 22.46 17.39
C ALA A 141 -3.52 22.93 15.92
N GLN A 142 -4.03 24.13 15.65
CA GLN A 142 -3.94 24.70 14.30
C GLN A 142 -2.50 25.08 13.96
N GLU A 143 -2.00 24.66 12.80
CA GLU A 143 -0.82 25.25 12.16
C GLU A 143 -1.13 26.69 11.76
N ALA A 144 -2.27 26.88 11.12
CA ALA A 144 -2.81 28.18 10.74
C ALA A 144 -4.34 28.18 10.65
N PRO A 145 -5.00 29.33 10.89
CA PRO A 145 -6.40 29.51 10.55
C PRO A 145 -6.58 29.55 9.03
N ILE A 146 -7.76 29.11 8.56
CA ILE A 146 -8.10 29.19 7.14
C ILE A 146 -8.13 30.65 6.67
N ASN A 147 -7.41 30.91 5.58
CA ASN A 147 -7.41 32.21 4.90
C ASN A 147 -8.49 32.20 3.80
N GLU A 148 -9.62 32.86 4.06
CA GLU A 148 -10.77 32.87 3.15
C GLU A 148 -10.45 33.61 1.83
N GLU A 149 -9.61 34.63 1.82
CA GLU A 149 -9.22 35.33 0.59
C GLU A 149 -8.42 34.43 -0.34
N GLN A 150 -7.53 33.60 0.21
CA GLN A 150 -6.82 32.58 -0.57
C GLN A 150 -7.79 31.57 -1.15
N VAL A 151 -8.79 31.09 -0.39
CA VAL A 151 -9.81 30.14 -0.91
C VAL A 151 -10.57 30.76 -2.09
N LEU A 152 -10.99 32.02 -1.98
CA LEU A 152 -11.69 32.71 -3.06
C LEU A 152 -10.83 32.86 -4.33
N LYS A 153 -9.53 33.13 -4.16
CA LYS A 153 -8.57 33.18 -5.27
C LYS A 153 -8.46 31.82 -5.98
N GLU A 154 -8.39 30.73 -5.20
CA GLU A 154 -8.37 29.38 -5.78
C GLU A 154 -9.69 29.08 -6.53
N CYS A 155 -10.85 29.53 -6.01
CA CYS A 155 -12.12 29.41 -6.71
C CYS A 155 -12.11 30.10 -8.08
N GLU A 156 -11.52 31.29 -8.20
CA GLU A 156 -11.41 32.02 -9.49
C GLU A 156 -10.58 31.23 -10.51
N ALA A 157 -9.48 30.60 -10.07
CA ALA A 157 -8.63 29.78 -10.93
C ALA A 157 -9.39 28.52 -11.41
N ILE A 158 -10.10 27.84 -10.51
CA ILE A 158 -10.89 26.66 -10.81
C ILE A 158 -12.04 26.97 -11.79
N GLU A 159 -12.75 28.07 -11.57
CA GLU A 159 -13.83 28.55 -12.43
C GLU A 159 -13.33 28.87 -13.86
N LYS A 160 -12.19 29.57 -13.95
CA LYS A 160 -11.56 29.91 -15.24
C LYS A 160 -11.16 28.66 -16.04
N LEU A 161 -10.73 27.60 -15.36
CA LEU A 161 -10.34 26.33 -16.00
C LEU A 161 -11.53 25.41 -16.26
N GLY A 162 -12.73 25.75 -15.80
CA GLY A 162 -13.95 24.97 -15.98
C GLY A 162 -13.94 23.61 -15.25
N ILE A 163 -13.15 23.46 -14.19
CA ILE A 163 -13.02 22.21 -13.44
C ILE A 163 -14.23 22.06 -12.53
N LYS A 164 -14.83 20.85 -12.54
CA LYS A 164 -16.06 20.55 -11.80
C LYS A 164 -15.86 19.66 -10.58
N ALA A 165 -14.67 19.10 -10.37
CA ALA A 165 -14.36 18.25 -9.25
C ALA A 165 -13.18 18.85 -8.46
N VAL A 166 -13.36 19.09 -7.16
CA VAL A 166 -12.36 19.69 -6.27
C VAL A 166 -12.15 18.78 -5.08
N VAL A 167 -10.89 18.54 -4.75
CA VAL A 167 -10.45 17.86 -3.53
C VAL A 167 -9.87 18.91 -2.58
N ILE A 168 -10.26 18.86 -1.32
CA ILE A 168 -9.63 19.61 -0.23
C ILE A 168 -8.86 18.61 0.62
N SER A 169 -7.57 18.85 0.83
CA SER A 169 -6.69 17.96 1.59
C SER A 169 -5.86 18.76 2.58
N GLY A 170 -6.19 18.67 3.86
CA GLY A 170 -5.46 19.36 4.93
C GLY A 170 -4.52 18.42 5.69
N ILE A 171 -3.39 18.96 6.17
CA ILE A 171 -2.50 18.23 7.07
C ILE A 171 -3.26 17.88 8.34
N PHE A 172 -3.22 16.60 8.74
CA PHE A 172 -3.91 16.06 9.89
C PHE A 172 -5.44 16.29 9.89
N SER A 173 -6.07 16.58 8.75
CA SER A 173 -7.53 16.75 8.66
C SER A 173 -8.33 15.59 9.27
N PRO A 174 -7.90 14.31 9.23
CA PRO A 174 -8.67 13.24 9.88
C PRO A 174 -8.82 13.37 11.39
N ILE A 175 -7.96 14.15 12.06
CA ILE A 175 -8.07 14.41 13.51
C ILE A 175 -8.71 15.77 13.86
N ASP A 176 -9.19 16.50 12.86
CA ASP A 176 -9.83 17.82 13.05
C ASP A 176 -11.23 17.69 13.64
N GLN A 177 -11.30 17.62 14.96
CA GLN A 177 -12.56 17.53 15.70
C GLN A 177 -13.15 18.90 16.08
N HIS A 178 -12.35 19.98 16.03
CA HIS A 178 -12.73 21.26 16.58
C HIS A 178 -12.88 22.37 15.55
N PHE A 179 -11.99 22.41 14.55
CA PHE A 179 -11.93 23.52 13.59
C PHE A 179 -12.66 23.23 12.29
N HIS A 180 -12.84 21.94 11.94
CA HIS A 180 -13.52 21.47 10.74
C HIS A 180 -13.05 22.19 9.47
N GLN A 181 -11.73 22.35 9.32
CA GLN A 181 -11.13 23.21 8.31
C GLN A 181 -11.53 22.82 6.88
N GLU A 182 -11.46 21.53 6.52
CA GLU A 182 -11.89 21.08 5.19
C GLU A 182 -13.37 21.38 4.92
N ASN A 183 -14.25 21.16 5.91
CA ASN A 183 -15.68 21.45 5.79
C ASN A 183 -15.94 22.94 5.60
N ARG A 184 -15.22 23.78 6.35
CA ARG A 184 -15.32 25.24 6.22
C ARG A 184 -14.90 25.72 4.84
N VAL A 185 -13.81 25.18 4.29
CA VAL A 185 -13.37 25.50 2.91
C VAL A 185 -14.36 24.99 1.89
N ARG A 186 -14.92 23.78 2.07
CA ARG A 186 -16.00 23.26 1.23
C ARG A 186 -17.19 24.21 1.18
N ASP A 187 -17.64 24.71 2.33
CA ASP A 187 -18.79 25.62 2.39
C ASP A 187 -18.52 26.93 1.64
N ILE A 188 -17.29 27.47 1.69
CA ILE A 188 -16.89 28.66 0.94
C ILE A 188 -16.91 28.36 -0.57
N ILE A 189 -16.31 27.24 -1.00
CA ILE A 189 -16.27 26.87 -2.41
C ILE A 189 -17.68 26.66 -2.96
N GLN A 190 -18.54 25.94 -2.27
CA GLN A 190 -19.91 25.66 -2.71
C GLN A 190 -20.80 26.91 -2.77
N LYS A 191 -20.56 27.90 -1.90
CA LYS A 191 -21.22 29.21 -2.00
C LYS A 191 -20.77 30.01 -3.22
N ARG A 192 -19.50 29.88 -3.61
CA ARG A 192 -18.93 30.66 -4.73
C ARG A 192 -19.11 29.98 -6.08
N LEU A 193 -19.06 28.64 -6.12
CA LEU A 193 -19.11 27.78 -7.31
C LEU A 193 -20.27 26.79 -7.17
N SER A 194 -21.45 27.11 -7.73
CA SER A 194 -22.69 26.34 -7.53
C SER A 194 -22.70 24.94 -8.16
N ASN A 195 -21.86 24.69 -9.19
CA ASN A 195 -21.85 23.44 -9.98
C ASN A 195 -20.52 22.68 -9.85
N VAL A 196 -19.93 22.67 -8.66
CA VAL A 196 -18.67 22.00 -8.39
C VAL A 196 -18.85 20.95 -7.29
N ASP A 197 -18.39 19.75 -7.57
CA ASP A 197 -18.29 18.68 -6.57
C ASP A 197 -17.07 18.91 -5.67
N VAL A 198 -17.28 18.90 -4.38
CA VAL A 198 -16.20 19.09 -3.40
C VAL A 198 -16.07 17.86 -2.53
N VAL A 199 -14.87 17.27 -2.51
CA VAL A 199 -14.49 16.11 -1.71
C VAL A 199 -13.53 16.55 -0.62
N CYS A 200 -13.89 16.34 0.64
CA CYS A 200 -12.99 16.50 1.78
C CYS A 200 -12.20 15.21 1.97
N SER A 201 -10.86 15.30 2.05
CA SER A 201 -10.00 14.12 2.12
C SER A 201 -10.24 13.27 3.39
N SER A 202 -10.58 13.91 4.49
CA SER A 202 -10.93 13.27 5.76
C SER A 202 -12.20 12.40 5.72
N GLU A 203 -13.09 12.62 4.74
CA GLU A 203 -14.28 11.78 4.51
C GLU A 203 -13.94 10.50 3.70
N VAL A 204 -12.82 10.53 2.99
CA VAL A 204 -12.38 9.42 2.10
C VAL A 204 -11.46 8.46 2.85
N SER A 205 -10.42 8.96 3.51
CA SER A 205 -9.40 8.13 4.13
C SER A 205 -8.77 8.81 5.37
N ASN A 206 -7.77 8.17 5.95
CA ASN A 206 -7.18 8.48 7.24
C ASN A 206 -5.76 9.09 7.11
N ILE A 207 -4.97 9.08 8.20
CA ILE A 207 -3.63 9.62 8.26
C ILE A 207 -2.72 9.01 7.20
N GLY A 208 -1.93 9.85 6.54
CA GLY A 208 -1.10 9.59 5.37
C GLY A 208 -1.52 10.53 4.24
N LEU A 209 -0.92 11.75 4.21
CA LEU A 209 -1.40 12.84 3.35
C LEU A 209 -1.44 12.46 1.87
N LEU A 210 -0.33 11.93 1.33
CA LEU A 210 -0.27 11.59 -0.11
C LEU A 210 -1.30 10.52 -0.46
N GLU A 211 -1.35 9.45 0.30
CA GLU A 211 -2.20 8.31 0.03
C GLU A 211 -3.69 8.64 0.23
N ARG A 212 -4.01 9.52 1.20
CA ARG A 212 -5.36 10.05 1.41
C ARG A 212 -5.77 10.99 0.29
N GLU A 213 -4.89 11.89 -0.11
CA GLU A 213 -5.10 12.79 -1.23
C GLU A 213 -5.28 12.01 -2.53
N ASN A 214 -4.43 11.02 -2.79
CA ASN A 214 -4.53 10.14 -3.96
C ASN A 214 -5.89 9.44 -4.04
N ALA A 215 -6.35 8.86 -2.91
CA ALA A 215 -7.68 8.25 -2.83
C ALA A 215 -8.78 9.28 -3.10
N SER A 216 -8.64 10.49 -2.57
CA SER A 216 -9.61 11.57 -2.76
C SER A 216 -9.65 12.07 -4.21
N ILE A 217 -8.50 12.13 -4.88
CA ILE A 217 -8.39 12.47 -6.30
C ILE A 217 -9.10 11.42 -7.16
N LEU A 218 -8.82 10.12 -6.93
CA LEU A 218 -9.50 9.05 -7.66
C LEU A 218 -11.01 9.07 -7.39
N ASN A 219 -11.43 9.28 -6.14
CA ASN A 219 -12.85 9.44 -5.82
C ASN A 219 -13.50 10.59 -6.59
N ALA A 220 -12.87 11.76 -6.57
CA ALA A 220 -13.38 12.95 -7.24
C ALA A 220 -13.47 12.78 -8.76
N SER A 221 -12.50 12.10 -9.37
CA SER A 221 -12.43 11.88 -10.82
C SER A 221 -13.59 11.05 -11.38
N ILE A 222 -14.19 10.17 -10.56
CA ILE A 222 -15.26 9.25 -10.99
C ILE A 222 -16.66 9.67 -10.51
N LEU A 223 -16.83 10.79 -9.80
CA LEU A 223 -18.13 11.19 -9.24
C LEU A 223 -19.23 11.33 -10.31
N GLY A 224 -18.92 11.99 -11.41
CA GLY A 224 -19.86 12.16 -12.52
C GLY A 224 -20.31 10.81 -13.11
N PHE A 225 -19.38 9.90 -13.29
CA PHE A 225 -19.66 8.56 -13.80
C PHE A 225 -20.49 7.74 -12.78
N ALA A 226 -20.17 7.80 -11.51
CA ALA A 226 -20.89 7.09 -10.46
C ALA A 226 -22.36 7.56 -10.38
N ARG A 227 -22.60 8.87 -10.44
CA ARG A 227 -23.97 9.42 -10.45
C ARG A 227 -24.78 8.92 -11.66
N ARG A 228 -24.21 8.92 -12.86
CA ARG A 228 -24.87 8.40 -14.07
C ARG A 228 -25.21 6.92 -13.91
N THR A 229 -24.27 6.11 -13.45
CA THR A 229 -24.46 4.65 -13.24
C THR A 229 -25.57 4.37 -12.22
N ILE A 230 -25.53 5.05 -11.05
CA ILE A 230 -26.55 4.87 -10.00
C ILE A 230 -27.95 5.33 -10.47
N ARG A 231 -28.03 6.42 -11.24
CA ARG A 231 -29.30 6.82 -11.91
C ARG A 231 -29.81 5.72 -12.85
N GLY A 232 -28.93 5.09 -13.63
CA GLY A 232 -29.25 3.93 -14.46
C GLY A 232 -29.85 2.78 -13.65
N PHE A 233 -29.25 2.43 -12.50
CA PHE A 233 -29.78 1.40 -11.61
C PHE A 233 -31.19 1.74 -11.09
N ARG A 234 -31.41 2.98 -10.66
CA ARG A 234 -32.76 3.45 -10.24
C ARG A 234 -33.78 3.40 -11.38
N ALA A 235 -33.38 3.76 -12.61
CA ALA A 235 -34.23 3.66 -13.78
C ALA A 235 -34.63 2.21 -14.09
N ALA A 236 -33.70 1.24 -13.99
CA ALA A 236 -33.99 -0.19 -14.11
C ALA A 236 -34.96 -0.68 -13.02
N MET A 237 -34.77 -0.27 -11.77
CA MET A 237 -35.72 -0.58 -10.67
C MET A 237 -37.13 -0.07 -11.01
N LYS A 238 -37.24 1.15 -11.51
CA LYS A 238 -38.54 1.74 -11.90
C LYS A 238 -39.20 0.92 -13.02
N ARG A 239 -38.45 0.49 -14.06
CA ARG A 239 -38.96 -0.40 -15.12
C ARG A 239 -39.39 -1.76 -14.60
N LEU A 240 -38.68 -2.31 -13.62
CA LEU A 240 -39.01 -3.56 -12.93
C LEU A 240 -40.12 -3.39 -11.87
N LYS A 241 -40.63 -2.18 -11.65
CA LYS A 241 -41.64 -1.83 -10.62
C LYS A 241 -41.19 -2.15 -9.19
N LEU A 242 -39.88 -2.06 -8.92
CA LEU A 242 -39.31 -2.22 -7.58
C LEU A 242 -39.41 -0.88 -6.84
N ASP A 243 -40.21 -0.83 -5.79
CA ASP A 243 -40.35 0.33 -4.89
C ASP A 243 -39.66 0.01 -3.56
N CYS A 244 -38.35 -0.10 -3.59
CA CYS A 244 -37.51 -0.43 -2.44
C CYS A 244 -36.21 0.39 -2.48
N THR A 245 -35.47 0.43 -1.36
CA THR A 245 -34.21 1.19 -1.27
C THR A 245 -33.09 0.50 -2.05
N LEU A 246 -32.31 1.31 -2.80
CA LEU A 246 -31.09 0.88 -3.48
C LEU A 246 -29.88 1.08 -2.58
N PHE A 247 -29.12 0.01 -2.38
CA PHE A 247 -27.82 0.02 -1.71
C PHE A 247 -26.71 -0.44 -2.65
N ILE A 248 -25.48 0.01 -2.40
CA ILE A 248 -24.29 -0.40 -3.12
C ILE A 248 -23.32 -1.05 -2.13
N SER A 249 -22.78 -2.23 -2.49
CA SER A 249 -21.81 -2.95 -1.67
C SER A 249 -20.47 -2.21 -1.60
N GLN A 250 -19.87 -2.21 -0.41
CA GLN A 250 -18.55 -1.63 -0.13
C GLN A 250 -17.43 -2.67 -0.17
N ASN A 251 -16.18 -2.16 -0.17
CA ASN A 251 -14.95 -2.96 -0.16
C ASN A 251 -14.83 -3.89 1.07
N ASP A 252 -15.44 -3.52 2.18
CA ASP A 252 -15.36 -4.26 3.44
C ASP A 252 -16.53 -5.25 3.66
N GLY A 253 -17.39 -5.44 2.65
CA GLY A 253 -18.54 -6.33 2.70
C GLY A 253 -19.76 -5.75 3.41
N THR A 254 -19.80 -4.44 3.58
CA THR A 254 -20.95 -3.68 4.08
C THR A 254 -21.62 -2.88 2.95
N VAL A 255 -22.65 -2.12 3.23
CA VAL A 255 -23.37 -1.34 2.21
C VAL A 255 -23.46 0.14 2.53
N LEU A 256 -23.50 0.93 1.46
CA LEU A 256 -23.91 2.34 1.47
C LEU A 256 -25.26 2.48 0.76
N ASP A 257 -26.10 3.41 1.23
CA ASP A 257 -27.21 3.88 0.43
C ASP A 257 -26.72 4.54 -0.87
N SER A 258 -27.57 4.58 -1.88
CA SER A 258 -27.20 5.05 -3.21
C SER A 258 -26.77 6.53 -3.27
N VAL A 259 -27.18 7.37 -2.30
CA VAL A 259 -26.78 8.78 -2.22
C VAL A 259 -25.34 8.87 -1.68
N SER A 260 -25.05 8.14 -0.61
CA SER A 260 -23.71 8.05 -0.02
C SER A 260 -22.71 7.40 -0.98
N ALA A 261 -23.12 6.35 -1.71
CA ALA A 261 -22.30 5.69 -2.71
C ALA A 261 -21.96 6.61 -3.91
N ALA A 262 -22.89 7.50 -4.30
CA ALA A 262 -22.63 8.50 -5.33
C ALA A 262 -21.62 9.57 -4.93
N LYS A 263 -21.39 9.79 -3.61
CA LYS A 263 -20.38 10.71 -3.05
C LYS A 263 -19.02 10.02 -2.83
N LEU A 264 -19.05 8.73 -2.50
CA LEU A 264 -17.84 7.96 -2.14
C LEU A 264 -17.74 6.65 -2.96
N PRO A 265 -17.73 6.74 -4.31
CA PRO A 265 -17.68 5.54 -5.17
C PRO A 265 -16.40 4.73 -4.99
N ILE A 266 -15.29 5.32 -4.54
CA ILE A 266 -14.05 4.60 -4.25
C ILE A 266 -14.24 3.49 -3.22
N LYS A 267 -15.20 3.63 -2.31
CA LYS A 267 -15.53 2.60 -1.31
C LYS A 267 -16.12 1.32 -1.89
N THR A 268 -16.38 1.28 -3.19
CA THR A 268 -17.00 0.12 -3.87
C THR A 268 -16.03 -0.64 -4.79
N PHE A 269 -14.78 -0.20 -4.91
CA PHE A 269 -13.78 -0.72 -5.86
C PHE A 269 -13.54 -2.24 -5.79
N SER A 270 -13.60 -2.82 -4.59
CA SER A 270 -13.37 -4.24 -4.34
C SER A 270 -14.61 -4.97 -3.82
N SER A 271 -15.80 -4.47 -4.15
CA SER A 271 -17.06 -5.06 -3.65
C SER A 271 -17.32 -6.49 -4.17
N GLY A 272 -16.96 -6.81 -5.42
CA GLY A 272 -17.20 -8.12 -6.02
C GLY A 272 -16.52 -9.27 -5.25
N PRO A 273 -15.18 -9.28 -5.12
CA PRO A 273 -14.47 -10.30 -4.34
C PRO A 273 -14.94 -10.38 -2.89
N THR A 274 -15.20 -9.24 -2.27
CA THR A 274 -15.72 -9.19 -0.89
C THR A 274 -17.11 -9.82 -0.78
N ASN A 275 -17.99 -9.55 -1.74
CA ASN A 275 -19.30 -10.18 -1.82
C ASN A 275 -19.15 -11.71 -1.95
N SER A 276 -18.24 -12.19 -2.82
CA SER A 276 -17.96 -13.63 -2.96
C SER A 276 -17.54 -14.25 -1.63
N MET A 277 -16.62 -13.61 -0.90
CA MET A 277 -16.19 -14.09 0.42
C MET A 277 -17.34 -14.11 1.44
N ARG A 278 -18.13 -13.06 1.52
CA ARG A 278 -19.29 -12.97 2.42
C ARG A 278 -20.36 -14.02 2.06
N GLY A 279 -20.65 -14.18 0.77
CA GLY A 279 -21.59 -15.19 0.28
C GLY A 279 -21.12 -16.60 0.54
N ALA A 280 -19.82 -16.88 0.33
CA ALA A 280 -19.21 -18.15 0.68
C ALA A 280 -19.39 -18.48 2.17
N ALA A 281 -19.13 -17.49 3.04
CA ALA A 281 -19.33 -17.60 4.48
C ALA A 281 -20.79 -17.96 4.83
N TYR A 282 -21.74 -17.23 4.26
CA TYR A 282 -23.15 -17.45 4.50
C TYR A 282 -23.62 -18.83 4.05
N LEU A 283 -23.20 -19.26 2.87
CA LEU A 283 -23.59 -20.54 2.27
C LEU A 283 -22.89 -21.74 2.91
N GLY A 284 -21.61 -21.61 3.31
CA GLY A 284 -20.72 -22.73 3.61
C GLY A 284 -20.31 -22.91 5.08
N LEU A 285 -20.24 -21.87 5.92
CA LEU A 285 -19.74 -22.01 7.30
C LEU A 285 -20.51 -23.00 8.14
N GLY A 286 -21.82 -23.13 7.96
CA GLY A 286 -22.64 -24.12 8.66
C GLY A 286 -22.29 -25.56 8.32
N GLN A 287 -21.68 -25.82 7.16
CA GLN A 287 -21.24 -27.16 6.72
C GLN A 287 -19.87 -27.53 7.30
N LEU A 288 -19.08 -26.55 7.76
CA LEU A 288 -17.79 -26.76 8.41
C LEU A 288 -17.95 -27.20 9.89
N GLY A 289 -19.18 -27.21 10.44
CA GLY A 289 -19.41 -27.56 11.84
C GLY A 289 -18.96 -26.53 12.86
N LEU A 290 -18.42 -25.38 12.40
CA LEU A 290 -17.88 -24.32 13.24
C LEU A 290 -19.00 -23.38 13.74
N GLN A 291 -19.35 -23.45 15.04
CA GLN A 291 -20.38 -22.62 15.65
C GLN A 291 -19.85 -21.88 16.88
N GLY A 292 -20.33 -20.66 17.11
CA GLY A 292 -20.01 -19.89 18.31
C GLY A 292 -18.52 -19.53 18.43
N GLU A 293 -17.94 -19.77 19.60
CA GLU A 293 -16.53 -19.48 19.93
C GLU A 293 -15.51 -20.37 19.21
N GLU A 294 -15.96 -21.48 18.59
CA GLU A 294 -15.09 -22.37 17.82
C GLU A 294 -14.81 -21.89 16.38
N ARG A 295 -15.33 -20.74 16.00
CA ARG A 295 -15.05 -20.19 14.68
C ARG A 295 -13.57 -19.85 14.52
N THR A 296 -12.94 -20.51 13.55
CA THR A 296 -11.57 -20.21 13.11
C THR A 296 -11.57 -19.37 11.84
N SER A 297 -10.45 -18.75 11.52
CA SER A 297 -10.26 -18.13 10.21
C SER A 297 -10.51 -19.15 9.10
N THR A 298 -11.14 -18.72 8.02
CA THR A 298 -11.53 -19.59 6.90
C THR A 298 -11.02 -18.97 5.59
N ILE A 299 -10.40 -19.75 4.74
CA ILE A 299 -9.96 -19.29 3.42
C ILE A 299 -11.13 -19.40 2.44
N VAL A 300 -11.33 -18.38 1.63
CA VAL A 300 -12.27 -18.42 0.49
C VAL A 300 -11.48 -18.36 -0.79
N ILE A 301 -11.81 -19.25 -1.71
CA ILE A 301 -11.25 -19.30 -3.07
C ILE A 301 -12.41 -19.10 -4.04
N ASP A 302 -12.43 -17.96 -4.73
CA ASP A 302 -13.41 -17.63 -5.77
C ASP A 302 -12.78 -17.81 -7.14
N VAL A 303 -13.20 -18.86 -7.84
CA VAL A 303 -12.68 -19.20 -9.17
C VAL A 303 -13.60 -18.67 -10.24
N GLY A 304 -13.15 -17.64 -10.92
CA GLY A 304 -13.85 -17.00 -12.03
C GLY A 304 -13.54 -17.63 -13.39
N GLY A 305 -13.90 -16.92 -14.45
CA GLY A 305 -13.56 -17.28 -15.83
C GLY A 305 -12.11 -16.99 -16.20
N THR A 306 -11.51 -15.97 -15.58
CA THR A 306 -10.17 -15.45 -15.92
C THR A 306 -9.18 -15.58 -14.76
N THR A 307 -9.61 -15.23 -13.57
CA THR A 307 -8.79 -15.20 -12.35
C THR A 307 -9.42 -16.03 -11.24
N THR A 308 -8.60 -16.37 -10.28
CA THR A 308 -9.02 -16.90 -8.97
C THR A 308 -8.63 -15.87 -7.92
N ASP A 309 -9.61 -15.41 -7.15
CA ASP A 309 -9.42 -14.48 -6.04
C ASP A 309 -9.50 -15.27 -4.72
N CYS A 310 -8.47 -15.15 -3.91
CA CYS A 310 -8.34 -15.84 -2.64
C CYS A 310 -8.25 -14.84 -1.50
N GLY A 311 -8.93 -15.09 -0.39
CA GLY A 311 -8.89 -14.24 0.79
C GLY A 311 -9.20 -14.98 2.07
N VAL A 312 -8.95 -14.34 3.21
CA VAL A 312 -9.22 -14.89 4.54
C VAL A 312 -10.41 -14.21 5.18
N LEU A 313 -11.37 -14.99 5.62
CA LEU A 313 -12.43 -14.56 6.53
C LEU A 313 -11.93 -14.69 7.97
N LEU A 314 -12.08 -13.64 8.73
CA LEU A 314 -11.85 -13.66 10.17
C LEU A 314 -12.96 -14.44 10.89
N PRO A 315 -12.78 -14.83 12.16
CA PRO A 315 -13.84 -15.49 12.96
C PRO A 315 -15.14 -14.67 13.02
N SER A 316 -15.07 -13.36 12.87
CA SER A 316 -16.23 -12.46 12.75
C SER A 316 -17.07 -12.67 11.47
N GLY A 317 -16.54 -13.43 10.50
CA GLY A 317 -17.15 -13.65 9.16
C GLY A 317 -16.96 -12.48 8.20
N PHE A 318 -16.10 -11.51 8.54
CA PHE A 318 -15.67 -10.43 7.64
C PHE A 318 -14.31 -10.73 7.01
N PRO A 319 -14.07 -10.25 5.78
CA PRO A 319 -12.76 -10.37 5.16
C PRO A 319 -11.68 -9.66 5.99
N ARG A 320 -10.48 -10.25 6.03
CA ARG A 320 -9.31 -9.58 6.58
C ARG A 320 -8.97 -8.36 5.74
N ALA A 321 -8.75 -7.21 6.39
CA ALA A 321 -8.30 -6.01 5.70
C ALA A 321 -6.86 -6.17 5.18
N ALA A 322 -6.56 -5.55 4.04
CA ALA A 322 -5.19 -5.39 3.55
C ALA A 322 -4.37 -4.53 4.53
N SER A 323 -3.05 -4.57 4.39
CA SER A 323 -2.14 -3.67 5.09
C SER A 323 -2.46 -2.20 4.75
N ALA A 324 -1.86 -1.27 5.50
CA ALA A 324 -2.18 0.16 5.48
C ALA A 324 -2.24 0.82 4.09
N TYR A 325 -1.55 0.26 3.09
CA TYR A 325 -1.48 0.84 1.73
C TYR A 325 -1.92 -0.17 0.68
N VAL A 326 -2.68 0.32 -0.30
CA VAL A 326 -3.16 -0.44 -1.46
C VAL A 326 -2.79 0.32 -2.72
N SER A 327 -2.37 -0.38 -3.77
CA SER A 327 -2.10 0.23 -5.07
C SER A 327 -3.20 -0.10 -6.08
N VAL A 328 -3.72 0.93 -6.75
CA VAL A 328 -4.70 0.81 -7.85
C VAL A 328 -4.17 1.58 -9.05
N ALA A 329 -4.02 0.93 -10.19
CA ALA A 329 -3.47 1.51 -11.41
C ALA A 329 -2.12 2.22 -11.22
N GLY A 330 -1.29 1.74 -10.28
CA GLY A 330 0.00 2.33 -9.92
C GLY A 330 -0.08 3.49 -8.93
N VAL A 331 -1.25 3.82 -8.41
CA VAL A 331 -1.45 4.88 -7.40
C VAL A 331 -1.58 4.26 -6.02
N THR A 332 -0.72 4.66 -5.09
CA THR A 332 -0.76 4.19 -3.70
C THR A 332 -1.80 4.96 -2.90
N MET A 333 -2.61 4.24 -2.14
CA MET A 333 -3.71 4.80 -1.35
C MET A 333 -3.71 4.24 0.07
N ASN A 334 -4.12 5.04 1.02
CA ASN A 334 -4.42 4.66 2.40
C ASN A 334 -5.92 4.43 2.54
N PHE A 335 -6.38 3.26 2.12
CA PHE A 335 -7.79 3.00 2.00
C PHE A 335 -8.14 1.55 2.38
N PRO A 336 -9.18 1.31 3.22
CA PRO A 336 -9.54 -0.04 3.62
C PRO A 336 -10.02 -0.88 2.45
N MET A 337 -9.25 -1.89 2.09
CA MET A 337 -9.61 -2.92 1.11
C MET A 337 -9.40 -4.30 1.71
N PRO A 338 -10.12 -5.33 1.24
CA PRO A 338 -9.85 -6.69 1.67
C PRO A 338 -8.46 -7.14 1.21
N HIS A 339 -7.79 -7.93 2.03
CA HIS A 339 -6.55 -8.58 1.61
C HIS A 339 -6.89 -9.76 0.71
N LEU A 340 -6.61 -9.59 -0.57
CA LEU A 340 -6.88 -10.56 -1.62
C LEU A 340 -5.58 -10.89 -2.36
N GLU A 341 -5.43 -12.17 -2.69
CA GLU A 341 -4.42 -12.68 -3.60
C GLU A 341 -5.12 -13.16 -4.86
N SER A 342 -4.79 -12.57 -5.99
CA SER A 342 -5.36 -12.94 -7.29
C SER A 342 -4.32 -13.66 -8.13
N ILE A 343 -4.71 -14.80 -8.70
CA ILE A 343 -3.86 -15.57 -9.62
C ILE A 343 -4.54 -15.74 -10.98
N GLY A 344 -3.73 -15.83 -12.03
CA GLY A 344 -4.19 -16.03 -13.42
C GLY A 344 -4.69 -17.45 -13.71
N LEU A 345 -5.54 -17.98 -12.83
CA LEU A 345 -6.18 -19.28 -12.92
C LEU A 345 -7.70 -19.10 -13.00
N GLY A 346 -8.33 -19.58 -14.05
CA GLY A 346 -9.79 -19.55 -14.22
C GLY A 346 -10.23 -20.55 -15.28
N GLY A 347 -11.54 -20.69 -15.45
CA GLY A 347 -12.08 -21.63 -16.46
C GLY A 347 -11.60 -21.37 -17.89
N GLY A 348 -11.34 -20.09 -18.23
CA GLY A 348 -10.84 -19.67 -19.54
C GLY A 348 -9.32 -19.58 -19.64
N SER A 349 -8.56 -19.93 -18.61
CA SER A 349 -7.09 -19.90 -18.65
C SER A 349 -6.55 -20.81 -19.75
N ILE A 350 -5.65 -20.25 -20.58
CA ILE A 350 -5.08 -20.97 -21.72
C ILE A 350 -4.03 -21.96 -21.23
N ILE A 351 -4.15 -23.18 -21.69
CA ILE A 351 -3.20 -24.27 -21.40
C ILE A 351 -2.18 -24.37 -22.53
N ARG A 352 -0.89 -24.39 -22.18
CA ARG A 352 0.22 -24.59 -23.13
C ARG A 352 1.15 -25.67 -22.64
N GLU A 353 1.53 -26.59 -23.53
CA GLU A 353 2.56 -27.58 -23.27
C GLU A 353 3.95 -26.96 -23.45
N ARG A 354 4.85 -27.20 -22.51
CA ARG A 354 6.27 -26.82 -22.54
C ARG A 354 7.11 -28.08 -22.28
N GLY A 355 7.32 -28.90 -23.33
CA GLY A 355 8.02 -30.17 -23.17
C GLY A 355 7.28 -31.14 -22.26
N MET A 356 7.88 -31.53 -21.12
CA MET A 356 7.26 -32.38 -20.12
C MET A 356 6.38 -31.61 -19.11
N ASP A 357 6.39 -30.27 -19.15
CA ASP A 357 5.61 -29.43 -18.23
C ASP A 357 4.40 -28.77 -18.93
N VAL A 358 3.48 -28.20 -18.10
CA VAL A 358 2.32 -27.45 -18.59
C VAL A 358 2.24 -26.09 -17.91
N SER A 359 1.96 -25.04 -18.70
CA SER A 359 1.61 -23.73 -18.15
C SER A 359 0.11 -23.48 -18.22
N ILE A 360 -0.44 -22.91 -17.15
CA ILE A 360 -1.84 -22.53 -17.02
C ILE A 360 -1.88 -21.01 -16.85
N GLY A 361 -2.53 -20.32 -17.81
CA GLY A 361 -2.54 -18.86 -17.77
C GLY A 361 -1.13 -18.23 -17.86
N PRO A 362 -0.98 -16.96 -17.41
CA PRO A 362 -2.04 -16.01 -17.01
C PRO A 362 -3.00 -15.60 -18.13
N ASP A 363 -2.65 -15.86 -19.39
CA ASP A 363 -3.52 -15.56 -20.52
C ASP A 363 -4.83 -16.35 -20.43
N SER A 364 -5.95 -15.68 -20.74
CA SER A 364 -7.29 -16.28 -20.71
C SER A 364 -8.11 -15.86 -21.94
N VAL A 365 -9.04 -16.71 -22.33
CA VAL A 365 -10.07 -16.35 -23.33
C VAL A 365 -11.16 -15.46 -22.76
N GLY A 366 -11.21 -15.28 -21.44
CA GLY A 366 -12.14 -14.40 -20.73
C GLY A 366 -13.60 -14.67 -21.09
N TYR A 367 -14.34 -13.60 -21.41
CA TYR A 367 -15.76 -13.70 -21.79
C TYR A 367 -16.02 -14.46 -23.11
N GLN A 368 -14.98 -14.71 -23.90
CA GLN A 368 -15.07 -15.50 -25.15
C GLN A 368 -14.97 -17.00 -24.92
N LEU A 369 -15.09 -17.48 -23.68
CA LEU A 369 -14.98 -18.90 -23.34
C LEU A 369 -15.90 -19.78 -24.22
N THR A 370 -17.18 -19.39 -24.40
CA THR A 370 -18.17 -20.13 -25.18
C THR A 370 -17.99 -20.09 -26.71
N THR A 371 -17.04 -19.30 -27.19
CA THR A 371 -16.76 -19.18 -28.63
C THR A 371 -15.34 -19.62 -29.00
N ARG A 372 -14.38 -19.49 -28.07
CA ARG A 372 -12.97 -19.80 -28.34
C ARG A 372 -12.48 -21.12 -27.76
N SER A 373 -13.10 -21.61 -26.68
CA SER A 373 -12.73 -22.87 -26.04
C SER A 373 -13.15 -24.06 -26.91
N ARG A 374 -12.32 -25.10 -26.95
CA ARG A 374 -12.53 -26.30 -27.80
C ARG A 374 -13.83 -26.99 -27.50
N VAL A 375 -14.20 -27.15 -26.24
CA VAL A 375 -15.44 -27.81 -25.81
C VAL A 375 -16.73 -27.14 -26.36
N PHE A 376 -16.64 -25.89 -26.81
CA PHE A 376 -17.71 -25.14 -27.45
C PHE A 376 -17.49 -24.94 -28.96
N GLY A 377 -16.52 -25.66 -29.57
CA GLY A 377 -16.25 -25.60 -31.02
C GLY A 377 -15.17 -24.56 -31.43
N GLY A 378 -14.48 -23.95 -30.49
CA GLY A 378 -13.32 -23.08 -30.74
C GLY A 378 -12.03 -23.87 -30.92
N GLU A 379 -10.89 -23.16 -31.03
CA GLU A 379 -9.56 -23.77 -31.29
C GLU A 379 -8.62 -23.69 -30.08
N THR A 380 -8.94 -22.89 -29.05
CA THR A 380 -8.06 -22.62 -27.91
C THR A 380 -8.27 -23.67 -26.82
N CYS A 381 -7.21 -24.36 -26.39
CA CYS A 381 -7.26 -25.26 -25.26
C CYS A 381 -7.26 -24.45 -23.94
N THR A 382 -8.30 -24.64 -23.13
CA THR A 382 -8.50 -23.93 -21.87
C THR A 382 -8.59 -24.90 -20.68
N ALA A 383 -8.52 -24.37 -19.46
CA ALA A 383 -8.70 -25.18 -18.24
C ALA A 383 -10.07 -25.89 -18.21
N THR A 384 -11.12 -25.29 -18.77
CA THR A 384 -12.44 -25.91 -18.93
C THR A 384 -12.38 -27.12 -19.86
N ASP A 385 -11.65 -27.05 -20.97
CA ASP A 385 -11.51 -28.18 -21.92
C ASP A 385 -10.87 -29.38 -21.24
N VAL A 386 -9.81 -29.15 -20.47
CA VAL A 386 -9.13 -30.24 -19.73
C VAL A 386 -10.03 -30.81 -18.62
N ALA A 387 -10.82 -29.97 -17.95
CA ALA A 387 -11.77 -30.42 -16.93
C ALA A 387 -12.88 -31.28 -17.55
N VAL A 388 -13.38 -30.92 -18.76
CA VAL A 388 -14.36 -31.71 -19.50
C VAL A 388 -13.78 -33.05 -19.99
N ALA A 389 -12.56 -33.04 -20.52
CA ALA A 389 -11.84 -34.27 -20.85
C ALA A 389 -11.64 -35.18 -19.61
N GLY A 390 -11.55 -34.59 -18.43
CA GLY A 390 -11.49 -35.25 -17.12
C GLY A 390 -12.85 -35.67 -16.55
N GLY A 391 -13.97 -35.49 -17.29
CA GLY A 391 -15.30 -35.97 -16.91
C GLY A 391 -16.30 -34.87 -16.47
N LEU A 392 -15.97 -33.59 -16.56
CA LEU A 392 -16.92 -32.49 -16.29
C LEU A 392 -18.01 -32.47 -17.37
N ALA A 393 -19.29 -32.41 -16.97
CA ALA A 393 -20.44 -32.32 -17.89
C ALA A 393 -20.75 -30.89 -18.31
N VAL A 394 -19.94 -30.32 -19.22
CA VAL A 394 -20.11 -28.98 -19.79
C VAL A 394 -19.72 -29.03 -21.27
N GLY A 395 -20.52 -28.40 -22.15
CA GLY A 395 -20.27 -28.35 -23.61
C GLY A 395 -20.33 -29.73 -24.27
N ASP A 396 -19.59 -29.93 -25.38
CA ASP A 396 -19.52 -31.23 -26.08
C ASP A 396 -18.19 -31.94 -25.77
N PRO A 397 -18.19 -33.01 -24.94
CA PRO A 397 -16.98 -33.76 -24.57
C PRO A 397 -16.29 -34.42 -25.75
N LYS A 398 -16.98 -34.63 -26.88
CA LYS A 398 -16.37 -35.20 -28.10
C LYS A 398 -15.28 -34.32 -28.69
N LEU A 399 -15.42 -32.99 -28.55
CA LEU A 399 -14.48 -32.01 -29.10
C LEU A 399 -13.15 -31.92 -28.33
N VAL A 400 -13.06 -32.60 -27.20
CA VAL A 400 -11.86 -32.62 -26.32
C VAL A 400 -11.40 -34.04 -26.03
N SER A 401 -11.94 -35.06 -26.74
CA SER A 401 -11.65 -36.48 -26.56
C SER A 401 -10.20 -36.89 -26.92
N ASP A 402 -9.46 -36.03 -27.58
CA ASP A 402 -8.03 -36.20 -27.93
C ASP A 402 -7.09 -35.77 -26.80
N ILE A 403 -7.58 -35.12 -25.76
CA ILE A 403 -6.76 -34.72 -24.61
C ILE A 403 -6.37 -35.95 -23.82
N GLN A 404 -5.07 -36.23 -23.75
CA GLN A 404 -4.54 -37.44 -23.14
C GLN A 404 -4.68 -37.43 -21.60
N PRO A 405 -4.85 -38.57 -20.93
CA PRO A 405 -4.95 -38.68 -19.48
C PRO A 405 -3.75 -38.07 -18.74
N GLU A 406 -2.54 -38.15 -19.29
CA GLU A 406 -1.31 -37.60 -18.74
C GLU A 406 -1.36 -36.07 -18.68
N MET A 407 -1.93 -35.43 -19.71
CA MET A 407 -2.16 -34.01 -19.75
C MET A 407 -3.15 -33.58 -18.67
N ILE A 408 -4.23 -34.30 -18.49
CA ILE A 408 -5.22 -34.02 -17.44
C ILE A 408 -4.57 -34.10 -16.06
N GLN A 409 -3.73 -35.12 -15.81
CA GLN A 409 -3.02 -35.26 -14.54
C GLN A 409 -2.05 -34.12 -14.30
N ARG A 410 -1.24 -33.73 -15.30
CA ARG A 410 -0.28 -32.59 -15.20
C ARG A 410 -0.99 -31.27 -14.91
N VAL A 411 -2.09 -31.00 -15.63
CA VAL A 411 -2.87 -29.76 -15.39
C VAL A 411 -3.49 -29.78 -13.99
N ARG A 412 -4.04 -30.89 -13.52
CA ARG A 412 -4.59 -31.04 -12.16
C ARG A 412 -3.51 -30.82 -11.10
N ALA A 413 -2.33 -31.41 -11.26
CA ALA A 413 -1.21 -31.25 -10.34
C ALA A 413 -0.74 -29.78 -10.29
N ARG A 414 -0.61 -29.13 -11.47
CA ARG A 414 -0.25 -27.72 -11.55
C ARG A 414 -1.29 -26.81 -10.91
N THR A 415 -2.58 -27.04 -11.16
CA THR A 415 -3.68 -26.31 -10.52
C THR A 415 -3.63 -26.46 -9.00
N LYS A 416 -3.45 -27.71 -8.51
CA LYS A 416 -3.29 -28.00 -7.07
C LYS A 416 -2.16 -27.16 -6.48
N LYS A 417 -0.98 -27.23 -7.07
CA LYS A 417 0.21 -26.48 -6.61
C LYS A 417 0.01 -24.95 -6.60
N MET A 418 -0.64 -24.40 -7.63
CA MET A 418 -0.97 -22.96 -7.69
C MET A 418 -1.88 -22.55 -6.52
N LEU A 419 -2.88 -23.34 -6.21
CA LEU A 419 -3.81 -23.05 -5.11
C LEU A 419 -3.15 -23.20 -3.74
N GLU A 420 -2.38 -24.26 -3.52
CA GLU A 420 -1.66 -24.49 -2.26
C GLU A 420 -0.69 -23.36 -1.92
N ARG A 421 0.03 -22.83 -2.91
CA ARG A 421 0.90 -21.66 -2.76
C ARG A 421 0.13 -20.41 -2.30
N VAL A 422 -1.02 -20.14 -2.88
CA VAL A 422 -1.84 -18.99 -2.48
C VAL A 422 -2.42 -19.19 -1.09
N ILE A 423 -2.91 -20.39 -0.79
CA ILE A 423 -3.43 -20.77 0.54
C ILE A 423 -2.35 -20.54 1.60
N ASP A 424 -1.13 -21.00 1.34
CA ASP A 424 -0.04 -20.87 2.30
C ASP A 424 0.33 -19.39 2.55
N ARG A 425 0.37 -18.56 1.52
CA ARG A 425 0.59 -17.10 1.66
C ARG A 425 -0.51 -16.42 2.47
N LEU A 426 -1.74 -16.86 2.32
CA LEU A 426 -2.90 -16.27 2.99
C LEU A 426 -3.05 -16.69 4.45
N LYS A 427 -2.53 -17.84 4.84
CA LYS A 427 -2.63 -18.35 6.22
C LYS A 427 -2.07 -17.36 7.23
N LEU A 428 -2.69 -17.30 8.40
CA LEU A 428 -2.27 -16.50 9.55
C LEU A 428 -1.56 -17.34 10.63
N THR A 429 -1.64 -18.66 10.48
CA THR A 429 -1.07 -19.64 11.41
C THR A 429 -0.56 -20.84 10.61
N PRO A 430 0.39 -21.63 11.12
CA PRO A 430 0.82 -22.89 10.49
C PRO A 430 -0.29 -23.94 10.46
N ALA A 431 -1.31 -23.82 11.33
CA ALA A 431 -2.40 -24.80 11.43
C ALA A 431 -3.22 -24.89 10.12
N PRO A 432 -3.69 -26.09 9.76
CA PRO A 432 -4.59 -26.26 8.62
C PRO A 432 -5.88 -25.45 8.80
N LEU A 433 -6.27 -24.67 7.81
CA LEU A 433 -7.49 -23.87 7.81
C LEU A 433 -8.54 -24.49 6.88
N PRO A 434 -9.85 -24.35 7.17
CA PRO A 434 -10.91 -24.75 6.24
C PRO A 434 -10.95 -23.83 5.04
N VAL A 435 -11.35 -24.37 3.88
CA VAL A 435 -11.51 -23.68 2.60
C VAL A 435 -12.95 -23.74 2.14
N LEU A 436 -13.49 -22.58 1.75
CA LEU A 436 -14.74 -22.44 1.00
C LEU A 436 -14.42 -22.16 -0.46
N LEU A 437 -14.78 -23.09 -1.33
CA LEU A 437 -14.54 -22.98 -2.77
C LEU A 437 -15.82 -22.51 -3.47
N VAL A 438 -15.78 -21.35 -4.10
CA VAL A 438 -16.91 -20.71 -4.79
C VAL A 438 -16.52 -20.26 -6.19
N GLY A 439 -17.50 -19.65 -6.90
CA GLY A 439 -17.33 -19.17 -8.27
C GLY A 439 -17.70 -20.22 -9.33
N GLY A 440 -17.95 -19.74 -10.55
CA GLY A 440 -18.36 -20.61 -11.66
C GLY A 440 -17.25 -21.51 -12.18
N GLY A 441 -15.99 -21.14 -11.98
CA GLY A 441 -14.81 -21.92 -12.36
C GLY A 441 -14.35 -22.94 -11.31
N SER A 442 -14.97 -23.00 -10.14
CA SER A 442 -14.59 -23.92 -9.04
C SER A 442 -14.50 -25.38 -9.45
N VAL A 443 -15.19 -25.74 -10.52
CA VAL A 443 -15.21 -27.10 -11.10
C VAL A 443 -13.85 -27.60 -11.64
N ILE A 444 -12.88 -26.68 -11.87
CA ILE A 444 -11.53 -27.03 -12.31
C ILE A 444 -10.59 -27.36 -11.13
N CYS A 445 -11.02 -27.07 -9.90
CA CYS A 445 -10.17 -27.17 -8.71
C CYS A 445 -10.20 -28.56 -8.08
N PRO A 446 -9.05 -29.07 -7.57
CA PRO A 446 -9.02 -30.27 -6.76
C PRO A 446 -9.62 -29.98 -5.37
N LEU A 447 -10.23 -31.03 -4.78
CA LEU A 447 -10.81 -30.94 -3.43
C LEU A 447 -9.84 -31.38 -2.32
N GLU A 448 -8.70 -31.96 -2.69
CA GLU A 448 -7.63 -32.35 -1.77
C GLU A 448 -6.45 -31.41 -1.92
N LEU A 449 -6.26 -30.57 -0.90
CA LEU A 449 -5.21 -29.53 -0.86
C LEU A 449 -4.39 -29.69 0.42
N GLU A 450 -3.08 -29.54 0.32
CA GLU A 450 -2.18 -29.55 1.46
C GLU A 450 -2.34 -28.31 2.35
N GLY A 451 -2.13 -28.47 3.64
CA GLY A 451 -2.29 -27.40 4.61
C GLY A 451 -3.74 -26.91 4.81
N VAL A 452 -4.73 -27.68 4.33
CA VAL A 452 -6.16 -27.43 4.44
C VAL A 452 -6.81 -28.52 5.31
N SER A 453 -7.66 -28.10 6.26
CA SER A 453 -8.38 -29.05 7.13
C SER A 453 -9.58 -29.68 6.41
N GLN A 454 -10.26 -28.92 5.58
CA GLN A 454 -11.44 -29.34 4.83
C GLN A 454 -11.71 -28.38 3.67
N VAL A 455 -12.09 -28.89 2.49
CA VAL A 455 -12.62 -28.09 1.37
C VAL A 455 -14.13 -28.30 1.28
N VAL A 456 -14.89 -27.21 1.28
CA VAL A 456 -16.35 -27.23 1.12
C VAL A 456 -16.74 -26.42 -0.11
N VAL A 457 -17.53 -27.03 -1.00
CA VAL A 457 -18.17 -26.38 -2.14
C VAL A 457 -19.65 -26.19 -1.78
N PRO A 458 -20.07 -25.00 -1.35
CA PRO A 458 -21.45 -24.83 -0.88
C PRO A 458 -22.45 -24.87 -2.04
N LYS A 459 -23.69 -25.25 -1.74
CA LYS A 459 -24.78 -25.11 -2.71
C LYS A 459 -24.90 -23.64 -3.11
N PHE A 460 -25.16 -23.34 -4.37
CA PHE A 460 -25.20 -21.98 -4.95
C PHE A 460 -23.81 -21.26 -4.99
N HIS A 461 -22.70 -22.01 -4.90
CA HIS A 461 -21.34 -21.46 -5.00
C HIS A 461 -21.13 -20.57 -6.23
N SER A 462 -21.81 -20.87 -7.36
CA SER A 462 -21.67 -20.12 -8.62
C SER A 462 -22.25 -18.70 -8.61
N VAL A 463 -23.06 -18.37 -7.59
CA VAL A 463 -23.66 -17.03 -7.38
C VAL A 463 -23.41 -16.51 -5.97
N ALA A 464 -22.33 -16.97 -5.34
CA ALA A 464 -21.95 -16.57 -3.99
C ALA A 464 -21.78 -15.05 -3.86
N ASN A 465 -21.26 -14.39 -4.89
CA ASN A 465 -21.15 -12.93 -4.99
C ASN A 465 -22.49 -12.20 -4.83
N ALA A 466 -23.52 -12.62 -5.57
CA ALA A 466 -24.87 -12.05 -5.45
C ALA A 466 -25.50 -12.34 -4.08
N VAL A 467 -25.27 -13.54 -3.52
CA VAL A 467 -25.70 -13.90 -2.15
C VAL A 467 -25.01 -13.00 -1.13
N GLY A 468 -23.69 -12.77 -1.27
CA GLY A 468 -22.94 -11.88 -0.42
C GLY A 468 -23.43 -10.45 -0.43
N ALA A 469 -23.80 -9.94 -1.61
CA ALA A 469 -24.48 -8.65 -1.73
C ALA A 469 -25.80 -8.63 -0.95
N ALA A 470 -26.66 -9.66 -1.12
CA ALA A 470 -27.98 -9.73 -0.47
C ALA A 470 -27.92 -9.73 1.06
N ILE A 471 -26.88 -10.36 1.67
CA ILE A 471 -26.71 -10.48 3.13
C ILE A 471 -25.93 -9.32 3.75
N SER A 472 -25.49 -8.35 2.97
CA SER A 472 -24.63 -7.28 3.46
C SER A 472 -25.32 -6.45 4.55
N ARG A 473 -24.50 -5.93 5.47
CA ARG A 473 -24.91 -5.15 6.65
C ARG A 473 -24.47 -3.69 6.50
N VAL A 474 -25.06 -2.81 7.30
CA VAL A 474 -24.59 -1.43 7.41
C VAL A 474 -23.42 -1.35 8.38
N CYS A 475 -22.44 -0.50 8.07
CA CYS A 475 -21.26 -0.26 8.90
C CYS A 475 -21.15 1.20 9.32
N GLY A 476 -20.71 1.39 10.55
CA GLY A 476 -20.14 2.63 11.04
C GLY A 476 -18.71 2.38 11.48
N SER A 477 -17.74 3.05 10.83
CA SER A 477 -16.33 2.97 11.21
C SER A 477 -15.84 4.29 11.77
N LEU A 478 -14.96 4.20 12.77
CA LEU A 478 -14.21 5.31 13.32
C LEU A 478 -12.72 4.95 13.28
N ASP A 479 -11.90 5.89 12.83
CA ASP A 479 -10.47 5.86 12.97
C ASP A 479 -10.06 7.28 13.37
N ALA A 480 -9.64 7.45 14.62
CA ALA A 480 -9.40 8.75 15.20
C ALA A 480 -8.20 8.71 16.16
N ILE A 481 -7.55 9.86 16.33
CA ILE A 481 -6.51 10.04 17.34
C ILE A 481 -7.14 10.77 18.54
N TYR A 482 -6.88 10.24 19.73
CA TYR A 482 -7.34 10.76 21.00
C TYR A 482 -6.18 11.14 21.91
N SER A 483 -6.35 12.24 22.66
CA SER A 483 -5.46 12.58 23.76
C SER A 483 -5.85 11.77 25.02
N ILE A 484 -4.89 11.04 25.55
CA ILE A 484 -5.05 10.36 26.85
C ILE A 484 -4.48 11.18 28.02
N ALA A 485 -4.09 12.44 27.77
CA ALA A 485 -3.77 13.38 28.83
C ALA A 485 -5.01 13.91 29.54
N ASP A 486 -6.13 14.06 28.80
CA ASP A 486 -7.36 14.67 29.28
C ASP A 486 -8.48 13.64 29.54
N MET A 487 -8.39 12.45 28.96
CA MET A 487 -9.38 11.36 29.07
C MET A 487 -8.68 10.06 29.41
N SER A 488 -9.29 9.23 30.25
CA SER A 488 -8.82 7.89 30.48
C SER A 488 -9.00 7.00 29.24
N LEU A 489 -8.18 5.96 29.09
CA LEU A 489 -8.31 5.01 27.97
C LEU A 489 -9.73 4.41 27.88
N SER A 490 -10.38 4.16 29.02
CA SER A 490 -11.74 3.61 29.07
C SER A 490 -12.76 4.60 28.51
N GLU A 491 -12.65 5.89 28.85
CA GLU A 491 -13.54 6.94 28.33
C GLU A 491 -13.36 7.13 26.83
N VAL A 492 -12.12 7.13 26.35
CA VAL A 492 -11.81 7.18 24.92
C VAL A 492 -12.43 6.00 24.16
N MET A 493 -12.32 4.79 24.72
CA MET A 493 -12.89 3.59 24.11
C MET A 493 -14.42 3.64 24.04
N GLU A 494 -15.07 4.12 25.08
CA GLU A 494 -16.56 4.25 25.09
C GLU A 494 -17.04 5.33 24.12
N ASP A 495 -16.35 6.47 24.04
CA ASP A 495 -16.68 7.52 23.07
C ASP A 495 -16.49 7.02 21.63
N ALA A 496 -15.38 6.37 21.33
CA ALA A 496 -15.11 5.82 20.01
C ALA A 496 -16.16 4.78 19.58
N LYS A 497 -16.57 3.89 20.50
CA LYS A 497 -17.68 2.94 20.24
C LYS A 497 -18.98 3.66 19.96
N ALA A 498 -19.33 4.64 20.77
CA ALA A 498 -20.57 5.40 20.61
C ALA A 498 -20.63 6.12 19.26
N GLN A 499 -19.53 6.72 18.82
CA GLN A 499 -19.44 7.36 17.51
C GLN A 499 -19.58 6.35 16.35
N ALA A 500 -18.92 5.18 16.42
CA ALA A 500 -19.05 4.15 15.40
C ALA A 500 -20.49 3.61 15.31
N ILE A 501 -21.14 3.36 16.45
CA ILE A 501 -22.55 2.94 16.52
C ILE A 501 -23.47 4.01 15.92
N ALA A 502 -23.26 5.28 16.25
CA ALA A 502 -24.06 6.40 15.71
C ALA A 502 -23.92 6.51 14.19
N LYS A 503 -22.71 6.30 13.64
CA LYS A 503 -22.47 6.26 12.19
C LYS A 503 -23.21 5.10 11.53
N ALA A 504 -23.21 3.90 12.12
CA ALA A 504 -23.94 2.74 11.60
C ALA A 504 -25.45 3.02 11.56
N MET A 505 -26.01 3.57 12.65
CA MET A 505 -27.42 3.93 12.73
C MET A 505 -27.81 5.00 11.69
N LYS A 506 -26.96 6.01 11.50
CA LYS A 506 -27.18 7.05 10.49
C LYS A 506 -27.17 6.46 9.06
N GLY A 507 -26.36 5.42 8.83
CA GLY A 507 -26.30 4.68 7.54
C GLY A 507 -27.48 3.73 7.31
N GLY A 508 -28.43 3.61 8.24
CA GLY A 508 -29.64 2.79 8.12
C GLY A 508 -29.58 1.45 8.86
N ALA A 509 -28.68 1.28 9.82
CA ALA A 509 -28.68 0.09 10.66
C ALA A 509 -29.82 0.11 11.68
N ASP A 510 -30.45 -1.05 11.93
CA ASP A 510 -31.39 -1.24 13.03
C ASP A 510 -30.62 -1.18 14.35
N SER A 511 -31.03 -0.23 15.22
CA SER A 511 -30.36 0.05 16.49
C SER A 511 -30.28 -1.17 17.42
N SER A 512 -31.24 -2.09 17.33
CA SER A 512 -31.29 -3.31 18.15
C SER A 512 -30.25 -4.37 17.75
N THR A 513 -29.68 -4.25 16.53
CA THR A 513 -28.76 -5.22 15.94
C THR A 513 -27.33 -4.74 15.87
N VAL A 514 -27.09 -3.44 16.16
CA VAL A 514 -25.74 -2.86 16.04
C VAL A 514 -24.79 -3.44 17.09
N THR A 515 -23.69 -4.00 16.63
CA THR A 515 -22.62 -4.56 17.47
C THR A 515 -21.25 -4.05 17.01
N VAL A 516 -20.34 -3.86 17.98
CA VAL A 516 -18.94 -3.56 17.68
C VAL A 516 -18.23 -4.88 17.34
N VAL A 517 -17.67 -4.97 16.14
CA VAL A 517 -17.01 -6.20 15.64
C VAL A 517 -15.50 -6.11 15.64
N GLU A 518 -14.95 -4.91 15.72
CA GLU A 518 -13.50 -4.67 15.71
C GLU A 518 -13.19 -3.43 16.53
N ILE A 519 -12.14 -3.50 17.35
CA ILE A 519 -11.63 -2.38 18.11
C ILE A 519 -10.13 -2.57 18.33
N ASP A 520 -9.34 -1.59 17.88
CA ASP A 520 -7.90 -1.58 18.04
C ASP A 520 -7.43 -0.25 18.61
N THR A 521 -6.37 -0.28 19.42
CA THR A 521 -5.71 0.89 19.96
C THR A 521 -4.21 0.84 19.63
N LEU A 522 -3.72 1.86 18.95
CA LEU A 522 -2.34 1.93 18.47
C LEU A 522 -1.66 3.16 19.08
N PRO A 523 -0.64 2.99 19.94
CA PRO A 523 0.14 4.13 20.41
C PRO A 523 0.94 4.74 19.24
N ILE A 524 1.04 6.07 19.22
CA ILE A 524 1.77 6.78 18.17
C ILE A 524 3.22 6.97 18.62
N PRO A 525 4.22 6.44 17.88
CA PRO A 525 5.63 6.60 18.22
C PRO A 525 6.04 8.08 18.26
N TYR A 526 6.89 8.46 19.21
CA TYR A 526 7.41 9.81 19.47
C TYR A 526 6.37 10.88 19.84
N VAL A 527 5.10 10.51 20.01
CA VAL A 527 4.04 11.43 20.42
C VAL A 527 3.50 10.94 21.76
N SER A 528 3.81 11.67 22.85
CA SER A 528 3.32 11.31 24.17
C SER A 528 1.87 11.69 24.36
N GLY A 529 1.11 10.82 25.01
CA GLY A 529 -0.28 11.11 25.35
C GLY A 529 -1.27 11.03 24.20
N GLN A 530 -0.89 10.53 23.02
CA GLN A 530 -1.79 10.34 21.88
C GLN A 530 -1.91 8.86 21.53
N ILE A 531 -3.14 8.40 21.24
CA ILE A 531 -3.43 7.06 20.75
C ILE A 531 -4.35 7.13 19.54
N ARG A 532 -4.11 6.25 18.57
CA ARG A 532 -5.03 6.02 17.46
C ARG A 532 -5.99 4.91 17.83
N VAL A 533 -7.29 5.14 17.67
CA VAL A 533 -8.34 4.19 17.99
C VAL A 533 -9.14 3.88 16.73
N LEU A 534 -9.21 2.59 16.38
CA LEU A 534 -10.00 2.08 15.28
C LEU A 534 -11.19 1.31 15.85
N VAL A 535 -12.39 1.64 15.42
CA VAL A 535 -13.63 0.94 15.83
C VAL A 535 -14.49 0.68 14.60
N LYS A 536 -14.99 -0.56 14.49
CA LYS A 536 -15.96 -0.95 13.48
C LYS A 536 -17.22 -1.50 14.15
N ALA A 537 -18.35 -0.85 13.89
CA ALA A 537 -19.68 -1.28 14.34
C ALA A 537 -20.51 -1.68 13.12
N VAL A 538 -21.24 -2.80 13.19
CA VAL A 538 -22.12 -3.29 12.12
C VAL A 538 -23.50 -3.62 12.65
N GLY A 539 -24.52 -3.35 11.83
CA GLY A 539 -25.90 -3.68 12.14
C GLY A 539 -26.67 -4.15 10.92
N ASP A 540 -27.77 -4.85 11.14
CA ASP A 540 -28.66 -5.28 10.04
C ASP A 540 -29.38 -4.06 9.48
N LEU A 541 -29.73 -4.11 8.18
CA LEU A 541 -30.51 -3.07 7.54
C LEU A 541 -31.88 -2.94 8.18
N SER A 542 -32.24 -1.72 8.59
CA SER A 542 -33.59 -1.40 9.07
C SER A 542 -34.60 -1.47 7.91
N LEU A 543 -35.70 -2.19 8.11
CA LEU A 543 -36.78 -2.31 7.11
C LEU A 543 -37.52 -0.98 6.86
N ASP A 544 -37.42 -0.04 7.79
CA ASP A 544 -38.08 1.27 7.75
C ASP A 544 -37.12 2.39 7.29
N TYR A 545 -35.86 2.06 6.96
CA TYR A 545 -34.91 3.06 6.48
C TYR A 545 -35.29 3.56 5.09
N VAL A 546 -35.49 4.85 5.00
CA VAL A 546 -35.69 5.58 3.75
C VAL A 546 -34.52 6.52 3.58
N ALA A 547 -33.67 6.27 2.58
CA ALA A 547 -32.58 7.18 2.24
C ALA A 547 -33.15 8.57 1.90
N ASP A 548 -32.50 9.62 2.40
CA ASP A 548 -32.95 11.00 2.20
C ASP A 548 -32.89 11.36 0.69
N SER A 549 -33.99 11.10 -0.02
CA SER A 549 -34.09 11.22 -1.46
C SER A 549 -34.05 12.67 -1.98
N LYS A 550 -34.06 13.67 -1.08
CA LYS A 550 -34.16 15.09 -1.43
C LYS A 550 -32.87 15.74 -1.91
N THR A 551 -31.74 15.05 -1.89
CA THR A 551 -30.42 15.61 -2.27
C THR A 551 -29.88 15.17 -3.62
N VAL A 552 -30.55 14.27 -4.34
CA VAL A 552 -30.29 14.07 -5.77
C VAL A 552 -31.33 14.89 -6.48
N SER A 553 -31.07 16.19 -6.68
CA SER A 553 -31.90 17.07 -7.49
C SER A 553 -32.24 16.37 -8.81
N GLU A 554 -33.50 16.36 -9.14
CA GLU A 554 -34.01 16.20 -10.51
C GLU A 554 -33.44 17.39 -11.33
N GLU A 555 -32.13 17.45 -11.55
CA GLU A 555 -31.56 18.29 -12.57
C GLU A 555 -31.97 17.66 -13.88
N GLU A 556 -32.70 18.48 -14.66
CA GLU A 556 -33.32 18.21 -15.91
C GLU A 556 -32.48 17.30 -16.81
N ASP A 557 -33.15 16.35 -17.45
CA ASP A 557 -32.64 15.50 -18.51
C ASP A 557 -31.92 16.35 -19.56
N GLU A 558 -30.63 16.55 -19.46
CA GLU A 558 -29.82 16.67 -20.66
C GLU A 558 -29.86 15.27 -21.31
N PRO A 559 -30.45 15.15 -22.51
CA PRO A 559 -30.48 13.86 -23.18
C PRO A 559 -29.05 13.39 -23.34
N ASP A 560 -28.78 12.14 -22.96
CA ASP A 560 -27.58 11.44 -23.37
C ASP A 560 -27.47 11.57 -24.90
N GLU A 561 -26.74 12.55 -25.39
CA GLU A 561 -26.11 12.46 -26.70
C GLU A 561 -25.03 11.37 -26.60
N VAL A 562 -25.48 10.12 -26.43
CA VAL A 562 -24.77 8.99 -26.96
C VAL A 562 -24.87 9.15 -28.48
N SER A 563 -23.95 9.93 -29.03
CA SER A 563 -23.63 9.81 -30.44
C SER A 563 -23.32 8.33 -30.66
N THR A 564 -24.18 7.69 -31.44
CA THR A 564 -23.96 6.39 -32.07
C THR A 564 -22.83 6.50 -33.11
N GLU A 565 -21.74 7.16 -32.77
CA GLU A 565 -20.46 6.94 -33.39
C GLU A 565 -19.93 5.69 -32.77
N GLN A 566 -19.89 4.65 -33.59
CA GLN A 566 -19.21 3.41 -33.36
C GLN A 566 -17.93 3.68 -32.50
N VAL A 567 -18.00 3.38 -31.22
CA VAL A 567 -16.83 3.12 -30.42
C VAL A 567 -16.17 1.93 -31.13
N LYS A 568 -15.32 2.23 -32.11
CA LYS A 568 -14.26 1.32 -32.47
C LYS A 568 -13.61 1.00 -31.15
N ASN A 569 -13.77 -0.23 -30.73
CA ASN A 569 -12.95 -0.82 -29.71
C ASN A 569 -11.48 -0.51 -30.04
N LEU A 570 -11.01 0.62 -29.59
CA LEU A 570 -9.70 0.77 -29.05
C LEU A 570 -9.76 0.05 -27.70
N SER A 571 -9.93 -1.27 -27.75
CA SER A 571 -9.10 -2.09 -26.91
C SER A 571 -7.68 -1.61 -27.24
N LEU A 572 -7.19 -0.64 -26.51
CA LEU A 572 -5.81 -0.62 -26.11
C LEU A 572 -5.65 -1.99 -25.47
N SER A 573 -5.35 -2.97 -26.36
CA SER A 573 -4.90 -4.26 -25.94
C SER A 573 -3.84 -3.94 -24.89
N SER A 574 -3.80 -4.70 -23.83
CA SER A 574 -2.69 -4.81 -22.89
C SER A 574 -1.33 -5.09 -23.58
N LYS A 575 -1.22 -4.89 -24.88
CA LYS A 575 -0.07 -4.94 -25.76
C LYS A 575 0.47 -3.58 -26.18
N GLU A 576 -0.20 -2.50 -25.88
CA GLU A 576 0.40 -1.20 -25.63
C GLU A 576 0.50 -0.96 -24.09
N GLU A 577 0.91 -1.93 -23.32
CA GLU A 577 2.07 -1.72 -22.50
C GLU A 577 3.01 -0.93 -23.40
N ILE A 578 3.12 0.36 -23.04
CA ILE A 578 4.20 1.19 -23.55
C ILE A 578 5.35 0.22 -23.80
N THR A 579 5.68 -0.04 -25.07
CA THR A 579 7.02 -0.40 -25.46
C THR A 579 7.89 0.81 -25.12
N SER A 580 8.02 1.12 -23.85
CA SER A 580 9.24 1.63 -23.29
C SER A 580 10.22 0.53 -23.61
N GLY A 581 11.05 0.76 -24.63
CA GLY A 581 12.07 -0.22 -25.04
C GLY A 581 12.74 -0.68 -23.75
N LYS A 582 13.01 -1.96 -23.61
CA LYS A 582 13.67 -2.48 -22.40
C LYS A 582 14.81 -1.54 -22.07
N PHE A 583 14.84 -1.07 -20.79
CA PHE A 583 15.91 -0.17 -20.36
C PHE A 583 17.27 -0.86 -20.57
N ASP A 584 18.21 -0.18 -21.19
CA ASP A 584 19.55 -0.73 -21.47
C ASP A 584 20.46 -0.54 -20.25
N PHE A 585 20.38 -1.48 -19.29
CA PHE A 585 21.25 -1.48 -18.11
C PHE A 585 22.74 -1.57 -18.44
N ASP A 586 23.11 -2.24 -19.54
CA ASP A 586 24.50 -2.44 -19.90
C ASP A 586 25.08 -1.23 -20.62
N GLY A 587 24.27 -0.51 -21.36
CA GLY A 587 24.64 0.75 -22.01
C GLY A 587 24.54 1.97 -21.12
N TYR A 588 23.70 1.95 -20.06
CA TYR A 588 23.53 3.11 -19.18
C TYR A 588 24.82 3.48 -18.44
N ARG A 589 25.14 4.75 -18.42
CA ARG A 589 26.28 5.34 -17.70
C ARG A 589 25.83 6.60 -16.96
N PRO A 590 26.05 6.70 -15.63
CA PRO A 590 25.78 7.92 -14.90
C PRO A 590 26.62 9.08 -15.46
N LEU A 591 26.04 10.26 -15.49
CA LEU A 591 26.71 11.45 -16.02
C LEU A 591 27.74 11.99 -15.02
N VAL A 592 29.01 11.68 -15.21
CA VAL A 592 30.13 12.25 -14.46
C VAL A 592 30.87 13.25 -15.32
N ARG A 593 30.95 14.49 -14.89
CA ARG A 593 31.65 15.57 -15.61
C ARG A 593 32.58 16.35 -14.71
N ARG A 594 33.62 16.92 -15.29
CA ARG A 594 34.51 17.82 -14.59
C ARG A 594 33.90 19.22 -14.50
N ASN A 595 33.76 19.75 -13.30
CA ASN A 595 33.34 21.13 -13.08
C ASN A 595 34.41 22.07 -13.60
N ALA A 596 34.01 23.02 -14.45
CA ALA A 596 34.94 23.95 -15.12
C ALA A 596 35.61 24.94 -14.15
N GLU A 597 34.94 25.28 -13.04
CA GLU A 597 35.43 26.28 -12.08
C GLU A 597 36.32 25.63 -11.01
N THR A 598 35.89 24.49 -10.47
CA THR A 598 36.57 23.82 -9.35
C THR A 598 37.55 22.74 -9.79
N GLY A 599 37.40 22.24 -11.01
CA GLY A 599 38.14 21.10 -11.53
C GLY A 599 37.75 19.75 -10.92
N VAL A 600 36.75 19.68 -10.04
CA VAL A 600 36.27 18.48 -9.38
C VAL A 600 35.41 17.64 -10.33
N GLN A 601 35.54 16.32 -10.25
CA GLN A 601 34.62 15.40 -10.92
C GLN A 601 33.31 15.34 -10.15
N GLU A 602 32.20 15.60 -10.83
CA GLU A 602 30.86 15.64 -10.25
C GLU A 602 29.95 14.65 -10.99
N TRP A 603 29.34 13.74 -10.25
CA TRP A 603 28.24 12.92 -10.74
C TRP A 603 26.95 13.74 -10.66
N ILE A 604 26.34 14.01 -11.82
CA ILE A 604 25.07 14.73 -11.94
C ILE A 604 23.97 13.69 -11.88
N VAL A 605 23.18 13.72 -10.83
CA VAL A 605 22.14 12.73 -10.55
C VAL A 605 20.97 12.92 -11.52
N SER A 606 20.64 11.87 -12.29
CA SER A 606 19.46 11.77 -13.15
C SER A 606 18.25 11.25 -12.35
N GLU A 607 17.05 11.23 -12.95
CA GLU A 607 15.87 10.59 -12.35
C GLU A 607 16.11 9.08 -12.15
N THR A 608 16.72 8.41 -13.13
CA THR A 608 17.08 6.99 -13.06
C THR A 608 18.08 6.72 -11.92
N ASP A 609 19.12 7.54 -11.80
CA ASP A 609 20.06 7.42 -10.69
C ASP A 609 19.36 7.58 -9.34
N LEU A 610 18.47 8.57 -9.25
CA LEU A 610 17.71 8.86 -8.02
C LEU A 610 16.79 7.70 -7.61
N GLU A 611 16.14 7.06 -8.58
CA GLU A 611 15.31 5.87 -8.35
C GLU A 611 16.15 4.74 -7.73
N TRP A 612 17.31 4.45 -8.33
CA TRP A 612 18.20 3.41 -7.81
C TRP A 612 18.80 3.76 -6.45
N LEU A 613 19.18 5.02 -6.23
CA LEU A 613 19.60 5.50 -4.92
C LEU A 613 18.51 5.28 -3.86
N SER A 614 17.26 5.61 -4.16
CA SER A 614 16.13 5.45 -3.25
C SER A 614 15.93 4.00 -2.81
N VAL A 615 15.94 3.06 -3.77
CA VAL A 615 15.79 1.62 -3.50
C VAL A 615 16.95 1.09 -2.64
N GLY A 616 18.18 1.45 -2.99
CA GLY A 616 19.36 1.01 -2.24
C GLY A 616 19.42 1.59 -0.82
N CYS A 617 19.07 2.87 -0.63
CA CYS A 617 18.96 3.49 0.69
C CYS A 617 17.97 2.72 1.59
N TYR A 618 16.85 2.25 1.03
CA TYR A 618 15.87 1.50 1.81
C TYR A 618 16.39 0.13 2.23
N ILE A 619 17.15 -0.55 1.37
CA ILE A 619 17.81 -1.83 1.69
C ILE A 619 18.88 -1.64 2.78
N LEU A 620 19.74 -0.63 2.64
CA LEU A 620 20.79 -0.32 3.61
C LEU A 620 20.25 0.22 4.94
N GLY A 621 18.98 0.65 4.98
CA GLY A 621 18.30 1.08 6.21
C GLY A 621 18.06 -0.02 7.23
N CYS A 622 18.18 -1.31 6.86
CA CYS A 622 18.01 -2.45 7.79
C CYS A 622 16.68 -2.39 8.56
N ALA A 623 15.58 -2.10 7.86
CA ALA A 623 14.22 -1.87 8.34
C ALA A 623 13.96 -0.50 9.00
N GLY A 624 14.96 0.36 9.19
CA GLY A 624 14.88 1.69 9.76
C GLY A 624 15.17 2.83 8.77
N GLY A 625 15.37 4.04 9.28
CA GLY A 625 15.63 5.26 8.50
C GLY A 625 14.40 5.84 7.79
N GLY A 626 13.23 5.20 7.85
CA GLY A 626 11.99 5.62 7.20
C GLY A 626 11.93 5.33 5.69
N SER A 627 10.73 5.45 5.11
CA SER A 627 10.55 5.31 3.66
C SER A 627 11.15 6.51 2.91
N PRO A 628 11.98 6.33 1.90
CA PRO A 628 12.59 7.41 1.12
C PRO A 628 11.65 8.04 0.09
N LYS A 629 10.37 7.63 0.06
CA LYS A 629 9.40 8.00 -0.99
C LYS A 629 9.17 9.52 -1.09
N ALA A 630 9.02 10.21 0.04
CA ALA A 630 8.75 11.64 0.05
C ALA A 630 9.96 12.45 -0.47
N GLU A 631 11.15 12.10 -0.01
CA GLU A 631 12.43 12.70 -0.43
C GLU A 631 12.70 12.43 -1.92
N PHE A 632 12.43 11.21 -2.37
CA PHE A 632 12.52 10.82 -3.78
C PHE A 632 11.59 11.67 -4.66
N LEU A 633 10.31 11.80 -4.29
CA LEU A 633 9.34 12.59 -5.07
C LEU A 633 9.77 14.06 -5.14
N LYS A 634 10.21 14.64 -4.02
CA LYS A 634 10.69 16.02 -3.96
C LYS A 634 11.92 16.24 -4.85
N LEU A 635 12.94 15.38 -4.76
CA LEU A 635 14.15 15.47 -5.57
C LEU A 635 13.85 15.28 -7.06
N ARG A 636 12.99 14.31 -7.40
CA ARG A 636 12.58 14.07 -8.78
C ARG A 636 11.90 15.29 -9.39
N ASP A 637 10.97 15.89 -8.66
CA ASP A 637 10.26 17.08 -9.14
C ASP A 637 11.21 18.29 -9.26
N GLN A 638 12.20 18.41 -8.35
CA GLN A 638 13.28 19.40 -8.51
C GLN A 638 14.15 19.17 -9.74
N ILE A 639 14.53 17.91 -10.02
CA ILE A 639 15.31 17.55 -11.22
C ILE A 639 14.50 17.88 -12.49
N ARG A 640 13.21 17.53 -12.53
CA ARG A 640 12.30 17.88 -13.64
C ARG A 640 12.14 19.38 -13.83
N ALA A 641 12.22 20.15 -12.75
CA ALA A 641 12.23 21.61 -12.80
C ALA A 641 13.59 22.20 -13.21
N GLY A 642 14.59 21.38 -13.53
CA GLY A 642 15.92 21.79 -13.98
C GLY A 642 16.93 22.03 -12.86
N CYS A 643 16.59 21.63 -11.60
CA CYS A 643 17.57 21.70 -10.50
C CYS A 643 18.67 20.63 -10.70
N THR A 644 19.86 20.96 -10.25
CA THR A 644 21.02 20.06 -10.34
C THR A 644 21.36 19.51 -8.96
N VAL A 645 21.55 18.20 -8.88
CA VAL A 645 22.07 17.48 -7.71
C VAL A 645 23.40 16.86 -8.09
N ARG A 646 24.43 17.04 -7.26
CA ARG A 646 25.81 16.67 -7.59
C ARG A 646 26.42 15.86 -6.46
N ILE A 647 27.02 14.72 -6.81
CA ILE A 647 27.78 13.88 -5.88
C ILE A 647 29.24 13.91 -6.26
N ILE A 648 30.13 13.97 -5.28
CA ILE A 648 31.59 13.97 -5.44
C ILE A 648 32.22 12.89 -4.58
N ASP A 649 33.37 12.42 -5.04
CA ASP A 649 34.22 11.50 -4.26
C ASP A 649 34.87 12.23 -3.08
N SER A 650 35.06 11.53 -1.95
CA SER A 650 35.66 12.10 -0.75
C SER A 650 37.07 12.63 -0.96
N SER A 651 37.80 12.11 -1.95
CA SER A 651 39.16 12.56 -2.34
C SER A 651 39.16 13.88 -3.12
N SER A 652 37.99 14.36 -3.56
CA SER A 652 37.88 15.52 -4.48
C SER A 652 38.18 16.86 -3.82
N LEU A 653 38.10 16.98 -2.49
CA LEU A 653 38.28 18.22 -1.76
C LEU A 653 39.57 18.21 -0.91
N GLN A 654 40.06 19.40 -0.54
CA GLN A 654 41.19 19.51 0.40
C GLN A 654 40.82 19.07 1.79
N GLU A 655 41.79 18.66 2.61
CA GLU A 655 41.54 18.08 3.97
C GLU A 655 40.83 19.02 4.92
N ASP A 656 41.01 20.32 4.80
CA ASP A 656 40.41 21.38 5.62
C ASP A 656 39.08 21.92 5.07
N ALA A 657 38.61 21.43 3.93
CA ALA A 657 37.34 21.82 3.36
C ALA A 657 36.18 21.58 4.36
N LEU A 658 35.33 22.59 4.50
CA LEU A 658 34.26 22.64 5.50
C LEU A 658 33.03 21.87 5.02
N ILE A 659 32.60 20.87 5.79
CA ILE A 659 31.50 19.98 5.46
C ILE A 659 30.38 20.16 6.49
N TYR A 660 29.16 20.45 6.01
CA TYR A 660 27.94 20.38 6.80
C TYR A 660 27.24 19.04 6.62
N TRP A 661 26.58 18.57 7.66
CA TRP A 661 25.88 17.30 7.65
C TRP A 661 24.70 17.31 8.61
N GLY A 662 23.73 16.46 8.35
CA GLY A 662 22.52 16.37 9.15
C GLY A 662 21.55 15.35 8.58
N GLY A 663 20.35 15.34 9.11
CA GLY A 663 19.27 14.44 8.71
C GLY A 663 17.99 14.75 9.47
N MET A 664 16.96 13.96 9.23
CA MET A 664 15.68 14.09 9.90
C MET A 664 15.65 13.31 11.22
N MET A 665 14.95 13.86 12.20
CA MET A 665 14.67 13.24 13.49
C MET A 665 13.17 13.34 13.80
N GLY A 666 12.54 12.27 14.25
CA GLY A 666 11.15 12.35 14.73
C GLY A 666 10.28 11.15 14.38
N SER A 667 8.97 11.36 14.48
CA SER A 667 7.95 10.34 14.30
C SER A 667 7.70 9.98 12.84
N PRO A 668 7.77 8.72 12.44
CA PRO A 668 7.32 8.28 11.11
C PRO A 668 5.86 8.62 10.83
N ALA A 669 4.98 8.55 11.84
CA ALA A 669 3.57 8.91 11.69
C ALA A 669 3.35 10.40 11.37
N VAL A 670 4.24 11.27 11.85
CA VAL A 670 4.22 12.69 11.49
C VAL A 670 4.81 12.91 10.09
N SER A 671 5.84 12.14 9.72
CA SER A 671 6.50 12.26 8.41
C SER A 671 5.58 11.98 7.24
N ILE A 672 4.69 10.97 7.36
CA ILE A 672 3.73 10.63 6.29
C ILE A 672 2.60 11.66 6.12
N GLU A 673 2.41 12.55 7.08
CA GLU A 673 1.36 13.57 7.03
C GLU A 673 1.93 14.96 6.73
N ARG A 674 3.04 15.35 7.39
CA ARG A 674 3.66 16.66 7.19
C ARG A 674 4.54 16.75 5.94
N LEU A 675 4.91 15.65 5.35
CA LEU A 675 5.89 15.52 4.26
C LEU A 675 7.17 16.33 4.51
N ASN A 676 8.20 16.06 3.75
CA ASN A 676 9.46 16.80 3.85
C ASN A 676 9.29 18.23 3.29
N SER A 677 9.82 19.22 4.01
CA SER A 677 9.86 20.61 3.61
C SER A 677 11.31 21.15 3.69
N SER A 678 11.54 22.25 4.38
CA SER A 678 12.85 22.90 4.50
C SER A 678 13.55 22.68 5.84
N GLU A 679 13.09 21.70 6.65
CA GLU A 679 13.55 21.53 8.04
C GLU A 679 15.07 21.38 8.15
N CYS A 680 15.68 20.47 7.38
CA CYS A 680 17.14 20.27 7.39
C CYS A 680 17.88 21.50 6.81
N ILE A 681 17.34 22.11 5.77
CA ILE A 681 17.92 23.32 5.14
C ILE A 681 17.94 24.47 6.14
N THR A 682 16.81 24.66 6.87
CA THR A 682 16.69 25.70 7.91
C THR A 682 17.66 25.42 9.06
N ALA A 683 17.74 24.17 9.54
CA ALA A 683 18.67 23.80 10.60
C ALA A 683 20.14 24.08 10.22
N VAL A 684 20.52 23.80 8.96
CA VAL A 684 21.87 24.10 8.46
C VAL A 684 22.08 25.62 8.39
N ALA A 685 21.12 26.37 7.85
CA ALA A 685 21.23 27.83 7.72
C ALA A 685 21.39 28.52 9.08
N ASP A 686 20.56 28.13 10.07
CA ASP A 686 20.60 28.74 11.41
C ASP A 686 21.88 28.38 12.18
N LEU A 687 22.40 27.14 11.97
CA LEU A 687 23.68 26.73 12.54
C LEU A 687 24.85 27.51 11.89
N MET A 688 24.79 27.75 10.56
CA MET A 688 25.78 28.58 9.86
C MET A 688 25.79 30.01 10.41
N GLU A 689 24.61 30.62 10.60
CA GLU A 689 24.48 31.95 11.16
C GLU A 689 25.06 32.03 12.57
N TYR A 690 24.73 31.04 13.43
CA TYR A 690 25.28 30.96 14.79
C TYR A 690 26.80 30.82 14.81
N LEU A 691 27.39 30.06 13.88
CA LEU A 691 28.85 29.89 13.78
C LEU A 691 29.55 30.99 13.01
N GLY A 692 28.81 31.94 12.39
CA GLY A 692 29.35 33.00 11.56
C GLY A 692 29.91 32.52 10.22
N HIS A 693 29.53 31.31 9.76
CA HIS A 693 29.96 30.76 8.48
C HIS A 693 29.12 31.34 7.35
N LYS A 694 29.76 31.96 6.36
CA LYS A 694 29.09 32.50 5.18
C LYS A 694 28.88 31.49 4.07
N THR A 695 29.71 30.47 4.03
CA THR A 695 29.70 29.41 3.03
C THR A 695 30.33 28.14 3.59
N PHE A 696 30.19 27.05 2.88
CA PHE A 696 30.85 25.78 3.12
C PHE A 696 31.12 25.08 1.79
N ASP A 697 31.90 23.98 1.79
CA ASP A 697 32.40 23.38 0.54
C ASP A 697 31.51 22.24 0.05
N ALA A 698 30.99 21.40 0.93
CA ALA A 698 30.11 20.29 0.57
C ALA A 698 29.16 19.88 1.71
N VAL A 699 28.22 19.02 1.38
CA VAL A 699 27.28 18.37 2.29
C VAL A 699 27.63 16.88 2.41
N MET A 700 27.31 16.26 3.53
CA MET A 700 27.39 14.82 3.73
C MET A 700 26.17 14.28 4.49
N GLY A 701 25.85 13.01 4.33
CA GLY A 701 24.74 12.34 5.03
C GLY A 701 25.05 12.05 6.49
N LEU A 702 24.02 12.05 7.32
CA LEU A 702 24.10 11.47 8.66
C LEU A 702 24.23 9.95 8.56
N GLU A 703 23.38 9.33 7.77
CA GLU A 703 23.29 7.89 7.51
C GLU A 703 22.84 7.64 6.08
N ILE A 704 23.20 6.48 5.53
CA ILE A 704 22.73 6.08 4.19
C ILE A 704 21.33 5.45 4.24
N GLY A 705 20.85 5.04 5.40
CA GLY A 705 19.63 4.25 5.53
C GLY A 705 18.36 5.05 5.33
N GLY A 706 17.43 4.53 4.50
CA GLY A 706 16.08 5.06 4.33
C GLY A 706 16.04 6.50 3.76
N ALA A 707 15.09 7.29 4.26
CA ALA A 707 14.87 8.68 3.87
C ALA A 707 16.11 9.57 4.09
N ASN A 708 16.81 9.36 5.22
CA ASN A 708 18.01 10.14 5.56
C ASN A 708 19.15 9.98 4.54
N GLY A 709 19.20 8.88 3.79
CA GLY A 709 20.16 8.70 2.70
C GLY A 709 19.96 9.68 1.54
N LEU A 710 18.76 10.19 1.33
CA LEU A 710 18.45 11.18 0.30
C LEU A 710 18.49 12.65 0.80
N GLU A 711 18.43 12.87 2.11
CA GLU A 711 18.45 14.25 2.71
C GLU A 711 19.65 15.10 2.28
N PRO A 712 20.91 14.58 2.24
CA PRO A 712 22.04 15.38 1.82
C PRO A 712 21.89 15.87 0.37
N LEU A 713 21.20 15.11 -0.49
CA LEU A 713 20.94 15.50 -1.87
C LEU A 713 19.97 16.70 -1.94
N LEU A 714 18.98 16.77 -1.04
CA LEU A 714 18.07 17.91 -0.91
C LEU A 714 18.83 19.16 -0.41
N ILE A 715 19.64 19.01 0.63
CA ILE A 715 20.43 20.12 1.20
C ILE A 715 21.44 20.64 0.17
N GLY A 716 22.10 19.74 -0.57
CA GLY A 716 23.13 20.08 -1.57
C GLY A 716 22.59 20.55 -2.91
N SER A 717 21.29 20.35 -3.20
CA SER A 717 20.69 20.68 -4.50
C SER A 717 20.86 22.16 -4.88
N SER A 718 20.80 22.47 -6.18
CA SER A 718 20.83 23.85 -6.65
C SER A 718 19.60 24.66 -6.22
N HIS A 719 18.57 24.00 -5.74
CA HIS A 719 17.39 24.61 -5.13
C HIS A 719 17.66 25.14 -3.70
N ALA A 720 18.63 24.55 -2.99
CA ALA A 720 19.00 24.92 -1.63
C ALA A 720 20.39 25.62 -1.58
N PHE A 721 21.43 24.95 -1.06
CA PHE A 721 22.75 25.58 -0.92
C PHE A 721 23.63 25.51 -2.17
N ASN A 722 23.22 24.75 -3.19
CA ASN A 722 23.98 24.55 -4.42
C ASN A 722 25.43 24.06 -4.14
N ARG A 723 25.56 23.04 -3.30
CA ARG A 723 26.84 22.43 -2.92
C ARG A 723 26.86 20.94 -3.32
N PRO A 724 28.01 20.41 -3.70
CA PRO A 724 28.10 18.99 -3.97
C PRO A 724 27.93 18.19 -2.67
N VAL A 725 27.46 16.94 -2.81
CA VAL A 725 27.35 15.96 -1.73
C VAL A 725 28.55 15.02 -1.78
N ILE A 726 29.24 14.81 -0.66
CA ILE A 726 30.29 13.81 -0.55
C ILE A 726 29.66 12.42 -0.48
N ASP A 727 30.15 11.49 -1.28
CA ASP A 727 29.76 10.07 -1.25
C ASP A 727 30.28 9.38 0.02
N ALA A 728 29.65 9.71 1.14
CA ALA A 728 29.95 9.19 2.47
C ALA A 728 28.83 9.51 3.46
N ASP A 729 28.82 8.80 4.58
CA ASP A 729 28.00 9.09 5.77
C ASP A 729 28.70 8.65 7.05
N TRP A 730 28.04 8.87 8.21
CA TRP A 730 28.62 8.51 9.51
C TRP A 730 28.19 7.16 10.06
N MET A 731 27.35 6.40 9.37
CA MET A 731 26.78 5.17 9.93
C MET A 731 26.97 3.93 9.03
N GLY A 732 26.84 4.08 7.71
CA GLY A 732 26.87 2.99 6.74
C GLY A 732 25.61 2.13 6.75
N ARG A 733 24.64 2.46 7.61
CA ARG A 733 23.31 1.86 7.79
C ARG A 733 22.41 2.86 8.52
N ALA A 734 21.16 2.51 8.88
CA ALA A 734 20.39 3.29 9.83
C ALA A 734 20.67 2.87 11.28
N TYR A 735 20.71 3.87 12.19
CA TYR A 735 20.80 3.70 13.63
C TYR A 735 19.80 4.59 14.37
N PRO A 736 19.23 4.14 15.51
CA PRO A 736 18.12 4.85 16.17
C PRO A 736 18.51 6.12 16.90
N THR A 737 19.80 6.43 17.13
CA THR A 737 20.24 7.56 17.94
C THR A 737 21.38 8.33 17.28
N TYR A 738 21.40 9.67 17.52
CA TYR A 738 22.36 10.59 16.94
C TYR A 738 23.81 10.34 17.35
N TRP A 739 24.05 9.79 18.56
CA TRP A 739 25.39 9.47 19.01
C TRP A 739 25.96 8.18 18.40
N GLN A 740 25.11 7.35 17.79
CA GLN A 740 25.53 6.15 17.08
C GLN A 740 26.11 6.49 15.70
N THR A 741 27.19 7.29 15.70
CA THR A 741 27.91 7.71 14.50
C THR A 741 29.41 7.40 14.66
N THR A 742 30.08 7.09 13.58
CA THR A 742 31.51 6.82 13.57
C THR A 742 32.33 8.03 14.04
N ILE A 743 31.86 9.28 13.78
CA ILE A 743 32.53 10.47 14.36
C ILE A 743 32.48 10.46 15.89
N ALA A 744 31.38 10.07 16.52
CA ALA A 744 31.30 9.96 17.98
C ALA A 744 32.14 8.82 18.53
N VAL A 745 32.38 7.76 17.75
CA VAL A 745 33.29 6.66 18.12
C VAL A 745 34.72 7.17 18.22
N TYR A 746 35.21 7.92 17.24
CA TYR A 746 36.61 8.36 17.19
C TYR A 746 36.87 9.70 17.91
N GLU A 747 35.85 10.59 18.00
CA GLU A 747 35.94 11.89 18.63
C GLU A 747 34.77 12.15 19.58
N SER A 748 34.88 11.80 20.84
CA SER A 748 33.83 11.99 21.86
C SER A 748 33.54 13.47 22.12
N GLY A 749 32.26 13.78 22.42
CA GLY A 749 31.82 15.14 22.78
C GLY A 749 31.89 16.14 21.62
N GLN A 750 31.86 15.67 20.37
CA GLN A 750 32.02 16.50 19.18
C GLN A 750 30.71 16.68 18.41
N LEU A 751 29.57 16.27 18.97
CA LEU A 751 28.27 16.43 18.32
C LEU A 751 27.68 17.85 18.44
N THR A 752 28.21 18.68 19.34
CA THR A 752 27.81 20.08 19.51
C THR A 752 28.87 21.05 19.02
N PRO A 753 28.51 22.28 18.57
CA PRO A 753 27.15 22.80 18.47
C PRO A 753 26.33 22.11 17.36
N CYS A 754 25.03 21.95 17.60
CA CYS A 754 24.09 21.37 16.66
C CYS A 754 22.75 22.12 16.75
N SER A 755 21.97 22.08 15.69
CA SER A 755 20.65 22.73 15.60
C SER A 755 19.57 21.75 15.19
N ILE A 756 18.33 22.01 15.61
CA ILE A 756 17.12 21.37 15.10
C ILE A 756 16.12 22.44 14.69
N ALA A 757 15.42 22.23 13.57
CA ALA A 757 14.40 23.13 13.06
C ALA A 757 13.14 22.35 12.65
N SER A 758 11.96 22.90 12.93
CA SER A 758 10.67 22.24 12.69
C SER A 758 10.03 22.59 11.34
N GLY A 759 10.64 23.48 10.55
CA GLY A 759 10.14 23.90 9.24
C GLY A 759 9.04 24.98 9.28
N ASP A 760 8.49 25.30 10.45
CA ASP A 760 7.51 26.36 10.68
C ASP A 760 8.09 27.58 11.40
N GLY A 761 9.42 27.75 11.35
CA GLY A 761 10.15 28.89 11.90
C GLY A 761 10.66 28.72 13.33
N LYS A 762 10.56 27.53 13.93
CA LYS A 762 11.13 27.23 15.27
C LYS A 762 12.47 26.57 15.11
N THR A 763 13.50 27.07 15.78
CA THR A 763 14.84 26.48 15.81
C THR A 763 15.40 26.48 17.24
N ILE A 764 16.09 25.40 17.58
CA ILE A 764 16.83 25.26 18.83
C ILE A 764 18.28 24.91 18.50
N ILE A 765 19.23 25.61 19.11
CA ILE A 765 20.66 25.33 18.99
C ILE A 765 21.20 24.87 20.34
N MET A 766 21.74 23.67 20.39
CA MET A 766 22.48 23.16 21.52
C MET A 766 23.97 23.50 21.35
N THR A 767 24.48 24.38 22.17
CA THR A 767 25.79 24.99 21.96
C THR A 767 26.95 24.15 22.46
N LYS A 768 26.78 23.38 23.55
CA LYS A 768 27.84 22.60 24.16
C LYS A 768 27.32 21.45 25.02
N SER A 769 27.91 20.28 24.85
CA SER A 769 27.84 19.14 25.76
C SER A 769 29.08 18.27 25.57
N PRO A 770 29.67 17.75 26.64
CA PRO A 770 30.71 16.73 26.55
C PRO A 770 30.18 15.30 26.46
N ASP A 771 28.86 15.13 26.62
CA ASP A 771 28.16 13.84 26.67
C ASP A 771 27.23 13.74 25.44
N ASP A 772 27.59 12.85 24.53
CA ASP A 772 26.89 12.67 23.24
C ASP A 772 25.48 12.05 23.42
N GLU A 773 25.26 11.21 24.45
CA GLU A 773 23.94 10.66 24.76
C GLU A 773 22.96 11.72 25.29
N ILE A 774 23.48 12.67 26.10
CA ILE A 774 22.68 13.79 26.59
C ILE A 774 22.27 14.69 25.44
N VAL A 775 23.12 14.87 24.42
CA VAL A 775 22.77 15.63 23.20
C VAL A 775 21.53 15.02 22.54
N ASP A 776 21.56 13.71 22.25
CA ASP A 776 20.43 13.02 21.60
C ASP A 776 19.15 13.12 22.45
N ARG A 777 19.23 12.87 23.76
CA ARG A 777 18.06 12.91 24.65
C ARG A 777 17.44 14.31 24.73
N ALA A 778 18.27 15.35 24.79
CA ALA A 778 17.83 16.75 24.85
C ALA A 778 17.16 17.17 23.52
N LEU A 779 17.78 16.82 22.37
CA LEU A 779 17.20 17.11 21.05
C LEU A 779 15.88 16.38 20.85
N ARG A 780 15.74 15.11 21.28
CA ARG A 780 14.48 14.36 21.18
C ARG A 780 13.37 14.93 22.05
N ALA A 781 13.69 15.37 23.28
CA ALA A 781 12.72 16.04 24.12
C ALA A 781 12.24 17.34 23.47
N SER A 782 13.15 18.13 22.92
CA SER A 782 12.81 19.33 22.18
C SER A 782 12.01 19.03 20.89
N CYS A 783 12.38 17.99 20.15
CA CYS A 783 11.66 17.53 18.96
C CYS A 783 10.18 17.22 19.26
N SER A 784 9.90 16.58 20.41
CA SER A 784 8.50 16.31 20.82
C SER A 784 7.69 17.59 20.98
N GLU A 785 8.26 18.64 21.60
CA GLU A 785 7.64 19.93 21.79
C GLU A 785 7.55 20.77 20.49
N MET A 786 8.41 20.46 19.52
CA MET A 786 8.44 21.13 18.21
C MET A 786 7.54 20.44 17.16
N GLY A 787 6.63 19.56 17.57
CA GLY A 787 5.70 18.87 16.70
C GLY A 787 6.17 17.50 16.22
N SER A 788 7.06 16.88 16.98
CA SER A 788 7.49 15.48 16.86
C SER A 788 8.22 15.10 15.56
N ARG A 789 8.65 16.11 14.77
CA ARG A 789 9.52 15.96 13.60
C ARG A 789 10.32 17.23 13.33
N VAL A 790 11.63 17.09 13.20
CA VAL A 790 12.57 18.19 12.95
C VAL A 790 13.66 17.75 11.97
N GLY A 791 14.20 18.71 11.23
CA GLY A 791 15.48 18.58 10.56
C GLY A 791 16.60 18.92 11.54
N MET A 792 17.73 18.26 11.43
CA MET A 792 18.91 18.42 12.28
C MET A 792 20.11 18.82 11.43
N ALA A 793 20.89 19.79 11.91
CA ALA A 793 22.25 20.04 11.46
C ALA A 793 23.23 19.80 12.61
N ALA A 794 24.23 19.02 12.33
CA ALA A 794 25.25 18.66 13.29
C ALA A 794 26.45 19.58 13.20
N ARG A 795 27.37 19.50 14.19
CA ARG A 795 28.63 20.24 14.17
C ARG A 795 29.36 20.04 12.84
N PRO A 796 29.70 21.13 12.11
CA PRO A 796 30.45 21.00 10.87
C PRO A 796 31.78 20.28 11.07
N THR A 797 32.20 19.57 10.05
CA THR A 797 33.41 18.76 10.06
C THR A 797 34.33 19.13 8.89
N THR A 798 35.45 18.42 8.73
CA THR A 798 36.37 18.60 7.60
C THR A 798 36.46 17.32 6.76
N THR A 799 36.87 17.48 5.48
CA THR A 799 37.05 16.33 4.58
C THR A 799 38.08 15.36 5.11
N GLY A 800 39.13 15.83 5.78
CA GLY A 800 40.12 14.96 6.41
C GLY A 800 39.52 14.04 7.47
N ARG A 801 38.56 14.54 8.28
CA ARG A 801 37.82 13.72 9.25
C ARG A 801 36.86 12.75 8.57
N VAL A 802 36.20 13.18 7.49
CA VAL A 802 35.34 12.28 6.69
C VAL A 802 36.13 11.09 6.16
N ARG A 803 37.29 11.32 5.57
CA ARG A 803 38.18 10.24 5.10
C ARG A 803 38.67 9.33 6.23
N SER A 804 38.99 9.91 7.38
CA SER A 804 39.53 9.17 8.51
C SER A 804 38.48 8.30 9.24
N TYR A 805 37.26 8.83 9.39
CA TYR A 805 36.24 8.25 10.26
C TYR A 805 34.95 7.89 9.56
N GLY A 806 34.62 8.49 8.42
CA GLY A 806 33.39 8.25 7.69
C GLY A 806 33.34 6.88 7.01
N VAL A 807 32.14 6.42 6.74
CA VAL A 807 31.88 5.28 5.84
C VAL A 807 31.74 5.86 4.44
N ILE A 808 32.69 5.56 3.57
CA ILE A 808 32.80 6.17 2.23
C ILE A 808 32.13 5.31 1.17
N ASN A 809 31.75 5.95 0.03
CA ASN A 809 31.11 5.35 -1.13
C ASN A 809 29.75 4.68 -0.85
N THR A 810 29.02 5.18 0.14
CA THR A 810 27.71 4.61 0.54
C THR A 810 26.58 4.99 -0.44
N LEU A 811 26.61 6.19 -1.04
CA LEU A 811 25.70 6.55 -2.12
C LEU A 811 25.97 5.72 -3.38
N SER A 812 27.25 5.50 -3.73
CA SER A 812 27.65 4.59 -4.80
C SER A 812 27.15 3.16 -4.56
N LEU A 813 27.26 2.65 -3.33
CA LEU A 813 26.77 1.34 -2.93
C LEU A 813 25.24 1.27 -3.11
N SER A 814 24.54 2.27 -2.60
CA SER A 814 23.08 2.38 -2.69
C SER A 814 22.62 2.36 -4.16
N TRP A 815 23.25 3.16 -5.03
CA TRP A 815 22.98 3.19 -6.46
C TRP A 815 23.14 1.81 -7.12
N ARG A 816 24.24 1.08 -6.79
CA ARG A 816 24.52 -0.24 -7.35
C ARG A 816 23.47 -1.26 -6.94
N ILE A 817 23.10 -1.29 -5.65
CA ILE A 817 22.08 -2.18 -5.14
C ILE A 817 20.75 -1.90 -5.85
N GLY A 818 20.34 -0.62 -5.94
CA GLY A 818 19.07 -0.25 -6.58
C GLY A 818 19.04 -0.58 -8.08
N ARG A 819 20.16 -0.36 -8.79
CA ARG A 819 20.31 -0.79 -10.19
C ARG A 819 20.12 -2.29 -10.36
N THR A 820 20.69 -3.08 -9.44
CA THR A 820 20.57 -4.54 -9.44
C THR A 820 19.10 -4.97 -9.25
N VAL A 821 18.38 -4.34 -8.34
CA VAL A 821 16.95 -4.60 -8.13
C VAL A 821 16.14 -4.25 -9.37
N ALA A 822 16.35 -3.08 -9.94
CA ALA A 822 15.64 -2.64 -11.16
C ALA A 822 15.90 -3.57 -12.36
N ARG A 823 17.14 -4.04 -12.53
CA ARG A 823 17.50 -5.03 -13.56
C ARG A 823 16.76 -6.35 -13.33
N ALA A 824 16.79 -6.88 -12.10
CA ALA A 824 16.14 -8.15 -11.78
C ALA A 824 14.62 -8.09 -12.00
N GLN A 825 13.99 -6.93 -11.73
CA GLN A 825 12.57 -6.70 -12.00
C GLN A 825 12.28 -6.74 -13.52
N GLN A 826 13.07 -6.07 -14.33
CA GLN A 826 12.90 -6.07 -15.79
C GLN A 826 13.14 -7.45 -16.42
N GLU A 827 14.14 -8.18 -15.92
CA GLU A 827 14.52 -9.49 -16.43
C GLU A 827 13.71 -10.64 -15.84
N SER A 828 12.80 -10.35 -14.88
CA SER A 828 11.99 -11.34 -14.14
C SER A 828 12.88 -12.34 -13.37
N THR A 829 14.03 -11.89 -12.86
CA THR A 829 15.00 -12.67 -12.08
C THR A 829 14.98 -12.31 -10.59
N ILE A 830 13.87 -11.77 -10.08
CA ILE A 830 13.73 -11.32 -8.70
C ILE A 830 14.01 -12.45 -7.70
N HIS A 831 13.71 -13.69 -8.05
CA HIS A 831 13.96 -14.87 -7.21
C HIS A 831 15.43 -15.07 -6.83
N THR A 832 16.38 -14.52 -7.61
CA THR A 832 17.83 -14.53 -7.30
C THR A 832 18.36 -13.17 -6.86
N ILE A 833 17.51 -12.25 -6.43
CA ILE A 833 17.93 -10.86 -6.14
C ILE A 833 18.96 -10.78 -5.01
N ALA A 834 18.84 -11.62 -3.99
CA ALA A 834 19.78 -11.63 -2.87
C ALA A 834 21.18 -12.05 -3.31
N GLU A 835 21.29 -13.04 -4.21
CA GLU A 835 22.53 -13.48 -4.83
C GLU A 835 23.17 -12.36 -5.67
N GLN A 836 22.36 -11.68 -6.47
CA GLN A 836 22.81 -10.57 -7.31
C GLN A 836 23.31 -9.38 -6.45
N ILE A 837 22.61 -9.06 -5.36
CA ILE A 837 23.07 -8.03 -4.41
C ILE A 837 24.39 -8.46 -3.76
N ILE A 838 24.55 -9.74 -3.35
CA ILE A 838 25.80 -10.25 -2.78
C ILE A 838 26.97 -10.05 -3.75
N ASP A 839 26.77 -10.33 -5.02
CA ASP A 839 27.83 -10.13 -6.03
C ASP A 839 28.22 -8.66 -6.17
N GLU A 840 27.25 -7.77 -6.11
CA GLU A 840 27.48 -6.33 -6.25
C GLU A 840 28.18 -5.71 -5.03
N VAL A 841 27.91 -6.20 -3.80
CA VAL A 841 28.50 -5.64 -2.56
C VAL A 841 29.86 -6.22 -2.22
N GLY A 842 30.45 -7.06 -3.06
CA GLY A 842 31.81 -7.61 -2.84
C GLY A 842 31.88 -9.15 -2.76
N GLY A 843 30.79 -9.84 -3.05
CA GLY A 843 30.73 -11.30 -3.14
C GLY A 843 30.44 -12.01 -1.82
N PRO A 844 30.50 -13.36 -1.81
CA PRO A 844 30.08 -14.20 -0.70
C PRO A 844 30.98 -14.09 0.55
N THR A 845 32.13 -13.46 0.44
CA THR A 845 32.99 -13.14 1.58
C THR A 845 32.53 -11.91 2.34
N THR A 846 31.77 -11.02 1.72
CA THR A 846 31.26 -9.77 2.28
C THR A 846 29.82 -9.88 2.74
N ALA A 847 29.00 -10.60 1.99
CA ALA A 847 27.57 -10.71 2.27
C ALA A 847 27.08 -12.15 2.14
N LYS A 848 26.01 -12.49 2.86
CA LYS A 848 25.43 -13.83 2.88
C LYS A 848 23.90 -13.77 2.95
N ILE A 849 23.25 -14.76 2.39
CA ILE A 849 21.86 -15.07 2.68
C ILE A 849 21.83 -15.78 4.02
N LEU A 850 21.29 -15.15 5.03
CA LEU A 850 21.23 -15.70 6.37
C LEU A 850 20.15 -16.78 6.47
N PHE A 851 18.97 -16.51 5.92
CA PHE A 851 17.81 -17.39 5.97
C PHE A 851 16.79 -17.04 4.87
N ARG A 852 16.02 -18.02 4.42
CA ARG A 852 14.83 -17.86 3.59
C ARG A 852 13.64 -18.46 4.27
N GLY A 853 12.49 -17.80 4.21
CA GLY A 853 11.29 -18.34 4.84
C GLY A 853 10.14 -17.35 4.85
N LYS A 854 9.16 -17.66 5.68
CA LYS A 854 7.92 -16.92 5.85
C LYS A 854 7.86 -16.27 7.23
N ILE A 855 7.45 -15.02 7.31
CA ILE A 855 7.17 -14.37 8.59
C ILE A 855 5.94 -15.03 9.23
N VAL A 856 6.14 -15.69 10.38
CA VAL A 856 5.10 -16.43 11.11
C VAL A 856 4.67 -15.76 12.42
N ALA A 857 5.38 -14.74 12.87
CA ALA A 857 4.98 -13.90 13.98
C ALA A 857 5.60 -12.51 13.89
N VAL A 858 4.87 -11.49 14.34
CA VAL A 858 5.35 -10.12 14.47
C VAL A 858 4.84 -9.56 15.79
N GLU A 859 5.75 -9.22 16.66
CA GLU A 859 5.48 -8.53 17.91
C GLU A 859 5.95 -7.09 17.83
N ARG A 860 5.14 -6.14 18.29
CA ARG A 860 5.49 -4.71 18.30
C ARG A 860 5.08 -4.04 19.58
N ARG A 861 5.92 -3.14 20.07
CA ARG A 861 5.61 -2.23 21.17
C ARG A 861 6.34 -0.91 20.96
N VAL A 862 5.75 0.16 21.45
CA VAL A 862 6.43 1.47 21.49
C VAL A 862 6.92 1.73 22.90
N PHE A 863 8.19 2.11 23.03
CA PHE A 863 8.79 2.45 24.32
C PHE A 863 9.79 3.60 24.14
N LYS A 864 9.65 4.66 24.94
CA LYS A 864 10.49 5.87 24.87
C LYS A 864 10.65 6.42 23.45
N GLY A 865 9.55 6.42 22.69
CA GLY A 865 9.51 6.94 21.31
C GLY A 865 10.00 6.00 20.22
N HIS A 866 10.69 4.89 20.53
CA HIS A 866 11.17 3.93 19.54
C HIS A 866 10.18 2.77 19.35
N SER A 867 10.16 2.21 18.14
CA SER A 867 9.45 0.95 17.85
C SER A 867 10.35 -0.24 18.19
N TYR A 868 9.94 -1.00 19.19
CA TYR A 868 10.58 -2.26 19.58
C TYR A 868 9.71 -3.43 19.14
N GLY A 869 10.32 -4.54 18.86
CA GLY A 869 9.61 -5.79 18.59
C GLY A 869 10.54 -6.90 18.15
N GLU A 870 9.91 -7.97 17.64
CA GLU A 870 10.59 -9.12 17.08
C GLU A 870 9.76 -9.70 15.94
N ILE A 871 10.40 -10.09 14.85
CA ILE A 871 9.80 -10.96 13.85
C ILE A 871 10.36 -12.38 14.00
N THR A 872 9.48 -13.37 13.77
CA THR A 872 9.87 -14.77 13.65
C THR A 872 9.62 -15.22 12.22
N ILE A 873 10.65 -15.79 11.59
CA ILE A 873 10.61 -16.30 10.22
C ILE A 873 10.81 -17.81 10.30
N ALA A 874 9.88 -18.60 9.77
CA ALA A 874 10.01 -20.06 9.67
C ALA A 874 10.39 -20.46 8.24
N GLN A 875 11.17 -21.52 8.10
CA GLN A 875 11.44 -22.09 6.80
C GLN A 875 10.15 -22.62 6.18
N THR A 876 9.99 -22.39 4.88
CA THR A 876 8.94 -23.03 4.06
C THR A 876 9.53 -24.23 3.33
N ASP A 877 8.72 -25.27 3.12
CA ASP A 877 9.09 -26.38 2.24
C ASP A 877 9.27 -25.81 0.82
N GLU A 878 10.50 -25.72 0.36
CA GLU A 878 10.81 -25.27 -0.99
C GLU A 878 10.45 -26.39 -1.96
N ASP A 879 9.63 -26.10 -2.94
CA ASP A 879 9.39 -26.98 -4.06
C ASP A 879 10.69 -27.17 -4.89
N GLU A 880 10.97 -28.40 -5.32
CA GLU A 880 12.13 -28.76 -6.13
C GLU A 880 12.30 -27.93 -7.43
N GLU A 881 11.24 -27.28 -7.93
CA GLU A 881 11.27 -26.42 -9.12
C GLU A 881 11.74 -24.98 -8.84
N GLU A 882 11.75 -24.49 -7.59
CA GLU A 882 12.33 -23.20 -7.18
C GLU A 882 13.78 -23.31 -6.72
N GLN A 883 14.39 -24.50 -6.74
CA GLN A 883 15.80 -24.76 -6.42
C GLN A 883 16.79 -24.22 -7.46
N SER A 884 16.43 -23.23 -8.26
CA SER A 884 17.39 -22.48 -9.07
C SER A 884 18.15 -21.42 -8.30
N HIS A 885 18.15 -21.48 -6.96
CA HIS A 885 19.01 -20.62 -6.15
C HIS A 885 20.47 -21.07 -6.33
N GLU A 886 21.30 -20.14 -6.77
CA GLU A 886 22.73 -20.40 -6.98
C GLU A 886 23.49 -20.57 -5.64
N ARG A 887 22.94 -20.06 -4.53
CA ARG A 887 23.58 -20.06 -3.21
C ARG A 887 22.63 -20.51 -2.11
N ALA A 888 23.11 -21.44 -1.28
CA ALA A 888 22.44 -21.87 -0.06
C ALA A 888 22.40 -20.74 0.99
N ALA A 889 21.37 -20.75 1.84
CA ALA A 889 21.34 -19.91 3.04
C ALA A 889 22.35 -20.45 4.10
N VAL A 890 22.78 -19.57 5.03
CA VAL A 890 23.67 -19.96 6.11
C VAL A 890 23.01 -20.93 7.07
N ALA A 891 21.71 -20.79 7.30
CA ALA A 891 20.91 -21.67 8.13
C ALA A 891 19.69 -22.19 7.35
N GLU A 892 19.36 -23.45 7.59
CA GLU A 892 18.21 -24.15 7.02
C GLU A 892 17.47 -24.90 8.14
N GLY A 893 16.16 -25.09 7.98
CA GLY A 893 15.30 -25.67 9.02
C GLY A 893 15.00 -24.69 10.17
N GLY A 894 14.03 -25.05 10.99
CA GLY A 894 13.68 -24.28 12.18
C GLY A 894 13.16 -22.85 11.90
N VAL A 895 13.53 -21.92 12.77
CA VAL A 895 13.07 -20.53 12.71
C VAL A 895 14.20 -19.53 12.93
N VAL A 896 14.08 -18.34 12.35
CA VAL A 896 14.94 -17.19 12.65
C VAL A 896 14.13 -16.12 13.35
N LYS A 897 14.69 -15.59 14.44
CA LYS A 897 14.16 -14.46 15.21
C LYS A 897 15.02 -13.22 14.99
N ILE A 898 14.37 -12.11 14.66
CA ILE A 898 15.03 -10.82 14.43
C ILE A 898 14.35 -9.76 15.30
N PRO A 899 14.93 -9.38 16.44
CA PRO A 899 14.47 -8.24 17.21
C PRO A 899 14.89 -6.94 16.54
N PHE A 900 14.06 -5.90 16.74
CA PHE A 900 14.33 -4.56 16.24
C PHE A 900 14.07 -3.47 17.28
N LYS A 901 14.83 -2.37 17.14
CA LYS A 901 14.59 -1.07 17.78
C LYS A 901 14.69 -0.01 16.69
N ASN A 902 13.60 0.24 15.97
CA ASN A 902 13.50 0.86 14.65
C ASN A 902 14.23 0.05 13.56
N GLU A 903 15.47 -0.36 13.79
CA GLU A 903 16.32 -1.16 12.90
C GLU A 903 16.52 -2.58 13.45
N ASN A 904 16.82 -3.53 12.56
CA ASN A 904 17.14 -4.91 12.91
C ASN A 904 18.46 -5.00 13.69
N ILE A 905 18.47 -5.77 14.80
CA ILE A 905 19.58 -5.83 15.73
C ILE A 905 20.42 -7.09 15.56
N TYR A 906 19.80 -8.26 15.50
CA TYR A 906 20.49 -9.52 15.20
C TYR A 906 19.54 -10.50 14.48
N ALA A 907 20.10 -11.51 13.86
CA ALA A 907 19.38 -12.68 13.34
C ALA A 907 19.80 -13.92 14.12
N LYS A 908 18.88 -14.50 14.91
CA LYS A 908 19.12 -15.70 15.71
C LYS A 908 18.36 -16.88 15.14
N HIS A 909 19.05 -17.88 14.68
CA HIS A 909 18.48 -19.15 14.24
C HIS A 909 18.24 -20.09 15.43
N ILE A 910 17.10 -20.75 15.44
CA ILE A 910 16.71 -21.80 16.35
C ILE A 910 16.37 -23.01 15.48
N ALA A 911 17.26 -23.99 15.47
CA ALA A 911 17.10 -25.22 14.71
C ALA A 911 15.98 -26.10 15.29
N ASP A 912 15.53 -27.12 14.54
CA ASP A 912 14.44 -28.01 14.94
C ASP A 912 14.76 -28.82 16.21
N ASP A 913 16.05 -29.03 16.52
CA ASP A 913 16.52 -29.65 17.77
C ASP A 913 16.65 -28.68 18.95
N GLY A 914 16.28 -27.41 18.76
CA GLY A 914 16.35 -26.34 19.75
C GLY A 914 17.74 -25.68 19.89
N THR A 915 18.72 -26.02 19.05
CA THR A 915 20.04 -25.37 19.04
C THR A 915 19.92 -23.94 18.56
N GLU A 916 20.45 -22.98 19.35
CA GLU A 916 20.43 -21.55 19.06
C GLU A 916 21.77 -21.09 18.46
N THR A 917 21.72 -20.33 17.36
CA THR A 917 22.93 -19.78 16.72
C THR A 917 22.66 -18.35 16.24
N TYR A 918 23.55 -17.41 16.58
CA TYR A 918 23.50 -16.05 16.01
C TYR A 918 24.14 -16.06 14.62
N LEU A 919 23.36 -15.75 13.59
CA LEU A 919 23.80 -15.72 12.19
C LEU A 919 24.48 -14.40 11.84
N ALA A 920 23.97 -13.30 12.38
CA ALA A 920 24.54 -11.96 12.26
C ALA A 920 24.08 -11.09 13.43
N THR A 921 24.88 -10.08 13.78
CA THR A 921 24.56 -9.08 14.79
C THR A 921 25.00 -7.70 14.31
N VAL A 922 24.35 -6.63 14.80
CA VAL A 922 24.90 -5.28 14.62
C VAL A 922 26.37 -5.25 15.09
N PRO A 923 27.23 -4.44 14.48
CA PRO A 923 27.00 -3.42 13.44
C PRO A 923 26.82 -3.94 12.00
N ASP A 924 26.92 -5.26 11.73
CA ASP A 924 26.60 -5.80 10.40
C ASP A 924 25.17 -5.44 10.01
N LEU A 925 24.96 -5.24 8.71
CA LEU A 925 23.67 -4.89 8.15
C LEU A 925 22.80 -6.14 8.02
N ILE A 926 21.58 -6.08 8.51
CA ILE A 926 20.61 -7.18 8.45
C ILE A 926 19.34 -6.65 7.78
N SER A 927 19.18 -6.96 6.51
CA SER A 927 18.05 -6.51 5.70
C SER A 927 17.10 -7.67 5.43
N VAL A 928 15.80 -7.40 5.51
CA VAL A 928 14.74 -8.35 5.18
C VAL A 928 14.14 -7.92 3.85
N LEU A 929 14.27 -8.77 2.84
CA LEU A 929 13.79 -8.52 1.48
C LEU A 929 12.53 -9.33 1.22
N ASP A 930 11.53 -8.71 0.64
CA ASP A 930 10.36 -9.41 0.10
C ASP A 930 10.78 -10.20 -1.16
N THR A 931 10.53 -11.50 -1.19
CA THR A 931 10.96 -12.37 -2.29
C THR A 931 10.21 -12.13 -3.60
N GLN A 932 9.05 -11.48 -3.57
CA GLN A 932 8.24 -11.23 -4.76
C GLN A 932 8.61 -9.93 -5.47
N SER A 933 8.94 -8.90 -4.70
CA SER A 933 9.29 -7.58 -5.24
C SER A 933 10.79 -7.32 -5.28
N GLY A 934 11.58 -8.05 -4.49
CA GLY A 934 13.01 -7.77 -4.27
C GLY A 934 13.27 -6.52 -3.43
N CYS A 935 12.22 -5.87 -2.92
CA CYS A 935 12.34 -4.66 -2.11
C CYS A 935 12.59 -4.98 -0.63
N ALA A 936 13.25 -4.06 0.09
CA ALA A 936 13.38 -4.17 1.53
C ALA A 936 12.02 -3.95 2.22
N LEU A 937 11.87 -4.54 3.40
CA LEU A 937 10.74 -4.33 4.30
C LEU A 937 11.20 -3.51 5.50
N GLY A 938 10.53 -2.38 5.73
CA GLY A 938 10.68 -1.61 6.96
C GLY A 938 9.84 -2.17 8.10
N VAL A 939 10.15 -1.75 9.34
CA VAL A 939 9.41 -2.20 10.53
C VAL A 939 7.89 -2.05 10.39
N PRO A 940 7.33 -0.96 9.82
CA PRO A 940 5.87 -0.84 9.64
C PRO A 940 5.28 -1.88 8.68
N GLU A 941 6.08 -2.43 7.77
CA GLU A 941 5.65 -3.34 6.70
C GLU A 941 5.70 -4.81 7.11
N PHE A 942 6.42 -5.15 8.20
CA PHE A 942 6.46 -6.52 8.69
C PHE A 942 5.06 -7.03 9.02
N ARG A 943 4.70 -8.17 8.46
CA ARG A 943 3.40 -8.83 8.71
C ARG A 943 3.52 -10.33 8.52
N TYR A 944 2.62 -11.04 9.16
CA TYR A 944 2.50 -12.50 8.95
C TYR A 944 2.26 -12.81 7.47
N GLY A 945 2.87 -13.86 7.01
CA GLY A 945 2.61 -14.45 5.68
C GLY A 945 3.56 -13.98 4.58
N LEU A 946 4.38 -12.93 4.79
CA LEU A 946 5.35 -12.50 3.79
C LEU A 946 6.46 -13.53 3.65
N LEU A 947 6.74 -13.91 2.39
CA LEU A 947 7.93 -14.69 2.03
C LEU A 947 9.11 -13.74 1.94
N VAL A 948 10.17 -14.04 2.67
CA VAL A 948 11.29 -13.13 2.82
C VAL A 948 12.64 -13.85 2.71
N THR A 949 13.61 -13.10 2.22
CA THR A 949 15.04 -13.46 2.29
C THR A 949 15.74 -12.52 3.25
N VAL A 950 16.41 -13.07 4.24
CA VAL A 950 17.24 -12.32 5.20
C VAL A 950 18.65 -12.21 4.65
N LEU A 951 19.05 -10.99 4.31
CA LEU A 951 20.37 -10.67 3.77
C LEU A 951 21.24 -10.06 4.88
N GLY A 952 22.44 -10.60 5.07
CA GLY A 952 23.47 -10.02 5.91
C GLY A 952 24.59 -9.43 5.09
N ILE A 953 25.05 -8.20 5.41
CA ILE A 953 26.18 -7.53 4.78
C ILE A 953 27.17 -7.09 5.87
N THR A 954 28.45 -7.35 5.68
CA THR A 954 29.51 -6.99 6.67
C THR A 954 29.63 -5.47 6.78
N CYS A 955 29.64 -4.96 8.01
CA CYS A 955 29.77 -3.54 8.29
C CYS A 955 31.15 -2.96 7.93
N SER A 956 31.22 -1.63 7.86
CA SER A 956 32.52 -0.94 7.74
C SER A 956 33.42 -1.20 8.97
N PRO A 957 34.75 -1.39 8.76
CA PRO A 957 35.75 -1.50 9.84
C PRO A 957 35.72 -0.33 10.82
N ARG A 958 35.17 0.82 10.42
CA ARG A 958 34.97 1.98 11.30
C ARG A 958 34.17 1.67 12.55
N TRP A 959 33.31 0.64 12.49
CA TRP A 959 32.54 0.15 13.62
C TRP A 959 33.25 -0.99 14.38
N SER A 960 33.90 -1.92 13.65
CA SER A 960 34.38 -3.19 14.21
C SER A 960 35.83 -3.16 14.68
N ASP A 961 36.66 -2.21 14.23
CA ASP A 961 38.08 -2.16 14.52
C ASP A 961 38.45 -1.63 15.93
N THR A 962 37.45 -1.07 16.63
CA THR A 962 37.69 -0.52 17.98
C THR A 962 36.64 -1.03 18.97
N GLU A 963 37.06 -1.24 20.22
CA GLU A 963 36.16 -1.60 21.31
C GLU A 963 34.99 -0.59 21.46
N ARG A 964 35.31 0.69 21.34
CA ARG A 964 34.33 1.75 21.43
C ARG A 964 33.35 1.73 20.25
N GLY A 965 33.77 1.38 19.03
CA GLY A 965 32.91 1.19 17.90
C GLY A 965 31.90 0.08 18.14
N LEU A 966 32.33 -1.03 18.74
CA LEU A 966 31.42 -2.12 19.13
C LEU A 966 30.52 -1.75 20.31
N GLN A 967 30.99 -0.94 21.30
CA GLN A 967 30.13 -0.41 22.37
C GLN A 967 29.01 0.50 21.82
N TYR A 968 29.28 1.29 20.78
CA TYR A 968 28.35 2.25 20.21
C TYR A 968 27.44 1.64 19.12
N GLY A 969 27.96 0.76 18.28
CA GLY A 969 27.24 0.19 17.14
C GLY A 969 26.86 -1.29 17.30
N GLY A 970 27.41 -1.99 18.29
CA GLY A 970 27.20 -3.41 18.52
C GLY A 970 25.99 -3.74 19.40
N PRO A 971 25.79 -5.03 19.74
CA PRO A 971 24.62 -5.49 20.49
C PRO A 971 24.47 -4.85 21.88
N GLU A 972 25.57 -4.50 22.53
CA GLU A 972 25.61 -3.89 23.88
C GLU A 972 24.88 -2.55 23.90
N ALA A 973 24.99 -1.73 22.82
CA ALA A 973 24.28 -0.46 22.66
C ALA A 973 22.75 -0.62 22.67
N PHE A 974 22.26 -1.81 22.40
CA PHE A 974 20.85 -2.18 22.42
C PHE A 974 20.43 -2.97 23.65
N GLY A 975 21.36 -3.18 24.62
CA GLY A 975 21.12 -3.88 25.89
C GLY A 975 21.22 -5.41 25.79
N TYR A 976 21.89 -5.94 24.77
CA TYR A 976 22.11 -7.37 24.60
C TYR A 976 23.54 -7.76 24.93
N SER A 977 23.73 -8.75 25.79
CA SER A 977 25.03 -9.31 26.13
C SER A 977 25.42 -10.40 25.11
N ILE A 978 25.71 -9.98 23.91
CA ILE A 978 26.07 -10.85 22.77
C ILE A 978 27.40 -10.35 22.21
N ASP A 979 28.37 -11.25 22.11
CA ASP A 979 29.66 -10.94 21.47
C ASP A 979 29.49 -10.76 19.96
N TYR A 980 29.99 -9.64 19.44
CA TYR A 980 30.02 -9.42 18.00
C TYR A 980 30.94 -10.44 17.32
N ARG A 981 30.45 -11.04 16.24
CA ARG A 981 31.24 -11.89 15.35
C ARG A 981 31.03 -11.39 13.92
N PRO A 982 32.10 -10.96 13.21
CA PRO A 982 31.97 -10.47 11.84
C PRO A 982 31.32 -11.51 10.95
N LEU A 983 30.36 -11.09 10.15
CA LEU A 983 29.71 -11.93 9.15
C LEU A 983 30.67 -12.37 8.05
N GLY A 984 31.63 -11.49 7.72
CA GLY A 984 32.61 -11.71 6.67
C GLY A 984 33.72 -10.66 6.68
N VAL A 985 34.21 -10.33 5.51
CA VAL A 985 35.26 -9.32 5.29
C VAL A 985 34.66 -8.14 4.56
N PHE A 986 34.80 -6.94 5.08
CA PHE A 986 34.33 -5.73 4.41
C PHE A 986 35.12 -5.49 3.14
N VAL A 987 34.39 -5.20 2.06
CA VAL A 987 34.96 -4.71 0.80
C VAL A 987 34.45 -3.29 0.59
N GLU A 988 35.37 -2.34 0.45
CA GLU A 988 35.00 -0.95 0.21
C GLU A 988 34.27 -0.83 -1.14
N PRO A 989 33.09 -0.22 -1.19
CA PRO A 989 32.33 -0.06 -2.42
C PRO A 989 33.10 0.82 -3.43
N LYS A 990 32.96 0.51 -4.72
CA LYS A 990 33.58 1.32 -5.78
C LYS A 990 32.84 2.63 -5.96
N SER A 991 33.57 3.74 -5.96
CA SER A 991 33.02 5.07 -6.25
C SER A 991 32.50 5.16 -7.68
N VAL A 992 31.22 5.53 -7.85
CA VAL A 992 30.62 5.82 -9.15
C VAL A 992 31.32 7.01 -9.79
N VAL A 993 31.67 8.04 -9.00
CA VAL A 993 32.37 9.22 -9.50
C VAL A 993 33.71 8.86 -10.14
N LEU A 994 34.50 8.03 -9.48
CA LEU A 994 35.83 7.63 -9.99
C LEU A 994 35.74 6.64 -11.16
N GLU A 995 34.78 5.71 -11.11
CA GLU A 995 34.61 4.67 -12.13
C GLU A 995 34.17 5.27 -13.48
N TYR A 996 33.26 6.25 -13.44
CA TYR A 996 32.69 6.84 -14.67
C TYR A 996 33.32 8.20 -15.04
N ALA A 997 34.41 8.61 -14.35
CA ALA A 997 35.15 9.81 -14.72
C ALA A 997 35.65 9.76 -16.16
N GLY A 998 35.19 10.66 -17.03
CA GLY A 998 35.58 10.72 -18.42
C GLY A 998 34.76 9.85 -19.40
N ALA A 999 33.74 9.14 -18.91
CA ALA A 999 32.78 8.49 -19.80
C ALA A 999 31.90 9.53 -20.51
N THR A 1000 31.77 9.41 -21.83
CA THR A 1000 30.80 10.22 -22.59
C THR A 1000 29.39 9.70 -22.28
N ALA A 1001 28.52 10.60 -21.81
CA ALA A 1001 27.11 10.26 -21.56
C ALA A 1001 26.49 9.68 -22.83
N CYS A 1002 25.84 8.51 -22.75
CA CYS A 1002 24.92 8.09 -23.77
C CYS A 1002 23.71 9.05 -23.72
N SER A 1003 23.31 9.58 -24.88
CA SER A 1003 22.11 10.41 -25.00
C SER A 1003 20.90 9.61 -24.52
N GLU A 1004 20.17 10.16 -23.53
CA GLU A 1004 18.83 9.69 -23.11
C GLU A 1004 17.84 9.70 -24.28
#